data_85f97d9cfd27ef155924570084073c14
#
_entry.id   85f97d9cfd27ef155924570084073c14
#
_cell.length_a   1.000
_cell.length_b   1.000
_cell.length_c   1.000
_cell.angle_alpha   90.00
_cell.angle_beta   90.00
_cell.angle_gamma   90.00
#
_symmetry.space_group_name_H-M   'P 1'
#
loop_
_entity.id
_entity.type
_entity.pdbx_description
1 polymer ?
#
loop_
_entity_poly.entity_id
_entity_poly.type
_entity_poly.pdbx_seq_one_letter_code
_entity_poly.pdbx_strand_id
1 'polypeptide(L)'
;MRVSLNWVKKYVDLPKEITNKQLSYDLTMRTVEVEDVIDTSLKFHDIIVGEILEVNKHPDADKLKVCMVNIGEESPVQIVCGGSNLYVGEKVVISKPGAEVYWHGEGDLVKIKETKMRGVSSYGMICGATEVYLEDYFPPKDESEIVDLSEVDCKPGDNIADIIGMNDTVLEIDNKSLTNRPDLWGHYGIARELSAIYKVPLKELEIIKPDKNIKKYNIEIKDTTKCPRYSAVEINNVYVKPSPIWMQTAITNGGMRPINAIVDITNYVMMAVGQPLHAFDRTHITGEKIIVRNANKGEKLLLLDENSIDLTTDDLVICDTKEPMALAGIKGGRKDSILQDTTGVVLEVADFTAGTIRNTGKRFDEKTDASIRYEKNIDTERVDLGLSLALQLFKEIYPECEIIAYGDNYPNPTKNEVVEVSKEFLDIRLGKVLTVEEIKDTLERLGYKVEYKNNIFKTVVPTWRSTGDVSMKDDVLGDIARLIGYEYFEAKPLPVNFTSSVNQPKVTLERRLREYLAYRCNFNEVFTYPWIDEKYIKAAKIDTSTSIRLATPPSPELGILRSSLVPGMLEVISKNLRYFDTFRVFEMAEVFIKGKYHESTEEEVLPIHKKLLTGAIVGKNAKEIFFELKGVIENLSRYNHMEELTLSRLEKPSWSDKEVYLNISLNNEIIGSLSLVSVSTMNESGIKRTNIAIFELDFGKLVPFKSRTNKFNHLPQFPLVEKDLSLLVDSSITWKEINDIVSTMVKEVSFIEEYNGDKIPEGKKSITLRIKLGNNNGTMTTEQINTRVEKILKVLNKELNITLREE
;
A
#
# COMPACT_ATOMS: atom_id res chain seq x y z
N MET A 1 3.02 12.56 7.11
CA MET A 1 2.92 14.04 7.26
C MET A 1 3.67 14.46 8.51
N ARG A 2 4.44 15.56 8.43
CA ARG A 2 5.19 16.08 9.59
C ARG A 2 4.43 17.21 10.27
N VAL A 3 4.38 17.17 11.60
CA VAL A 3 3.65 18.15 12.44
C VAL A 3 4.57 18.66 13.54
N SER A 4 4.89 19.95 13.48
CA SER A 4 5.64 20.68 14.49
C SER A 4 4.79 20.93 15.72
N LEU A 5 5.26 20.53 16.90
CA LEU A 5 4.55 20.82 18.17
C LEU A 5 4.62 22.29 18.53
N ASN A 6 5.70 23.00 18.20
CA ASN A 6 5.78 24.45 18.40
C ASN A 6 4.73 25.19 17.56
N TRP A 7 4.46 24.71 16.36
CA TRP A 7 3.40 25.25 15.50
C TRP A 7 2.01 24.95 16.05
N VAL A 8 1.75 23.69 16.47
CA VAL A 8 0.48 23.31 17.13
C VAL A 8 0.19 24.15 18.36
N LYS A 9 1.21 24.42 19.20
CA LYS A 9 1.09 25.25 20.41
C LYS A 9 0.71 26.72 20.14
N LYS A 10 0.85 27.21 18.89
CA LYS A 10 0.29 28.51 18.52
C LYS A 10 -1.24 28.52 18.57
N TYR A 11 -1.88 27.37 18.40
CA TYR A 11 -3.34 27.21 18.31
C TYR A 11 -3.98 26.59 19.55
N VAL A 12 -3.22 25.89 20.40
CA VAL A 12 -3.75 25.26 21.61
C VAL A 12 -2.70 25.26 22.73
N ASP A 13 -3.13 25.65 23.94
CA ASP A 13 -2.26 25.63 25.10
C ASP A 13 -2.35 24.25 25.78
N LEU A 14 -1.40 23.37 25.45
CA LEU A 14 -1.33 22.01 25.99
C LEU A 14 -0.90 22.01 27.46
N PRO A 15 -1.44 21.08 28.31
CA PRO A 15 -1.02 20.96 29.70
C PRO A 15 0.48 20.68 29.82
N LYS A 16 1.18 21.38 30.71
CA LYS A 16 2.65 21.32 30.83
C LYS A 16 3.18 19.95 31.29
N GLU A 17 2.37 19.21 32.01
CA GLU A 17 2.67 17.87 32.54
C GLU A 17 2.65 16.78 31.46
N ILE A 18 2.08 17.05 30.27
CA ILE A 18 2.02 16.08 29.16
C ILE A 18 3.36 16.01 28.45
N THR A 19 3.99 14.85 28.50
CA THR A 19 5.23 14.59 27.75
C THR A 19 4.94 14.37 26.27
N ASN A 20 5.92 14.65 25.38
CA ASN A 20 5.78 14.40 23.94
C ASN A 20 5.44 12.93 23.65
N LYS A 21 5.97 11.99 24.45
CA LYS A 21 5.65 10.56 24.37
C LYS A 21 4.18 10.28 24.69
N GLN A 22 3.65 10.88 25.74
CA GLN A 22 2.24 10.72 26.12
C GLN A 22 1.33 11.34 25.06
N LEU A 23 1.68 12.52 24.56
CA LEU A 23 0.93 13.21 23.49
C LEU A 23 0.87 12.35 22.20
N SER A 24 1.99 11.77 21.79
CA SER A 24 2.08 10.85 20.65
C SER A 24 1.18 9.62 20.85
N TYR A 25 1.22 9.03 22.04
CA TYR A 25 0.37 7.89 22.41
C TYR A 25 -1.12 8.25 22.37
N ASP A 26 -1.51 9.36 23.00
CA ASP A 26 -2.91 9.79 23.05
C ASP A 26 -3.46 10.13 21.66
N LEU A 27 -2.63 10.74 20.81
CA LEU A 27 -3.00 11.04 19.43
C LEU A 27 -3.18 9.77 18.61
N THR A 28 -2.27 8.79 18.77
CA THR A 28 -2.36 7.48 18.12
C THR A 28 -3.61 6.70 18.53
N MET A 29 -3.91 6.69 19.83
CA MET A 29 -5.03 5.93 20.37
C MET A 29 -6.40 6.54 20.05
N ARG A 30 -6.46 7.86 19.76
CA ARG A 30 -7.73 8.59 19.63
C ARG A 30 -7.99 9.17 18.26
N THR A 31 -6.96 9.36 17.42
CA THR A 31 -7.14 10.10 16.16
C THR A 31 -6.33 9.54 14.99
N VAL A 32 -5.00 9.59 15.05
CA VAL A 32 -4.10 9.26 13.93
C VAL A 32 -2.81 8.63 14.45
N GLU A 33 -2.27 7.66 13.71
CA GLU A 33 -1.03 6.97 14.06
C GLU A 33 0.17 7.91 13.94
N VAL A 34 0.95 8.01 15.02
CA VAL A 34 2.23 8.70 15.07
C VAL A 34 3.33 7.65 14.94
N GLU A 35 4.05 7.66 13.82
CA GLU A 35 5.11 6.69 13.50
C GLU A 35 6.43 7.03 14.19
N ASP A 36 6.76 8.34 14.31
CA ASP A 36 8.00 8.79 14.93
C ASP A 36 7.84 10.13 15.64
N VAL A 37 8.74 10.40 16.59
CA VAL A 37 8.82 11.64 17.40
C VAL A 37 10.23 12.17 17.31
N ILE A 38 10.45 13.17 16.49
CA ILE A 38 11.75 13.70 16.11
C ILE A 38 12.04 14.96 16.93
N ASP A 39 13.13 14.95 17.69
CA ASP A 39 13.70 16.15 18.31
C ASP A 39 14.64 16.83 17.31
N THR A 40 14.23 17.99 16.78
CA THR A 40 14.99 18.69 15.75
C THR A 40 16.21 19.43 16.29
N SER A 41 16.28 19.67 17.61
CA SER A 41 17.40 20.35 18.26
C SER A 41 18.68 19.50 18.28
N LEU A 42 18.54 18.18 18.24
CA LEU A 42 19.68 17.25 18.33
C LEU A 42 20.75 17.45 17.24
N LYS A 43 20.34 17.94 16.06
CA LYS A 43 21.26 18.26 14.95
C LYS A 43 22.22 19.42 15.28
N PHE A 44 21.83 20.26 16.23
CA PHE A 44 22.55 21.49 16.62
C PHE A 44 23.18 21.36 18.00
N HIS A 45 23.41 20.15 18.49
CA HIS A 45 24.09 19.91 19.77
C HIS A 45 25.52 20.45 19.71
N ASP A 46 25.87 21.29 20.69
CA ASP A 46 27.18 21.98 20.78
C ASP A 46 27.47 22.92 19.60
N ILE A 47 26.42 23.41 18.90
CA ILE A 47 26.54 24.44 17.85
C ILE A 47 25.96 25.75 18.39
N ILE A 48 26.80 26.77 18.49
CA ILE A 48 26.49 28.05 19.18
C ILE A 48 26.83 29.26 18.33
N VAL A 49 26.37 30.43 18.78
CA VAL A 49 26.81 31.74 18.25
C VAL A 49 28.15 32.13 18.85
N GLY A 50 29.07 32.57 18.03
CA GLY A 50 30.32 33.23 18.43
C GLY A 50 30.44 34.65 17.87
N GLU A 51 31.21 35.52 18.49
CA GLU A 51 31.57 36.85 17.96
C GLU A 51 33.08 36.93 17.76
N ILE A 52 33.51 37.27 16.55
CA ILE A 52 34.93 37.41 16.22
C ILE A 52 35.50 38.69 16.83
N LEU A 53 36.43 38.57 17.79
CA LEU A 53 37.12 39.72 18.44
C LEU A 53 38.37 40.13 17.70
N GLU A 54 39.10 39.15 17.13
CA GLU A 54 40.36 39.40 16.39
C GLU A 54 40.49 38.44 15.21
N VAL A 55 41.09 38.94 14.11
CA VAL A 55 41.42 38.14 12.91
C VAL A 55 42.89 38.35 12.57
N ASN A 56 43.72 37.35 12.77
CA ASN A 56 45.12 37.37 12.49
C ASN A 56 45.52 36.41 11.38
N LYS A 57 46.62 36.70 10.61
CA LYS A 57 47.12 35.76 9.61
C LYS A 57 47.71 34.52 10.28
N HIS A 58 47.52 33.35 9.70
CA HIS A 58 48.15 32.13 10.17
C HIS A 58 49.68 32.18 9.84
N PRO A 59 50.58 31.79 10.78
CA PRO A 59 52.01 31.90 10.57
C PRO A 59 52.52 31.02 9.42
N ASP A 60 51.94 29.84 9.19
CA ASP A 60 52.42 28.83 8.25
C ASP A 60 51.39 28.44 7.16
N ALA A 61 50.38 29.32 6.89
CA ALA A 61 49.37 29.04 5.88
C ALA A 61 48.75 30.32 5.31
N ASP A 62 48.80 30.49 4.00
CA ASP A 62 48.31 31.71 3.31
C ASP A 62 46.78 31.84 3.29
N LYS A 63 46.05 30.71 3.29
CA LYS A 63 44.58 30.67 3.21
C LYS A 63 43.89 30.59 4.58
N LEU A 64 44.66 30.36 5.67
CA LEU A 64 44.10 30.26 7.00
C LEU A 64 44.26 31.55 7.79
N LYS A 65 43.27 31.82 8.64
CA LYS A 65 43.29 32.91 9.61
C LYS A 65 43.15 32.34 11.02
N VAL A 66 43.71 33.01 12.00
CA VAL A 66 43.60 32.70 13.44
C VAL A 66 42.65 33.72 14.04
N CYS A 67 41.48 33.26 14.48
CA CYS A 67 40.44 34.10 15.05
C CYS A 67 40.41 33.93 16.58
N MET A 68 40.31 35.02 17.31
CA MET A 68 39.88 35.02 18.72
C MET A 68 38.38 35.25 18.76
N VAL A 69 37.63 34.31 19.35
CA VAL A 69 36.16 34.29 19.30
C VAL A 69 35.57 34.27 20.70
N ASN A 70 34.69 35.21 20.98
CA ASN A 70 33.83 35.21 22.17
C ASN A 70 32.72 34.23 21.95
N ILE A 71 32.60 33.20 22.78
CA ILE A 71 31.56 32.15 22.73
C ILE A 71 30.61 32.22 23.90
N GLY A 72 30.59 33.36 24.63
CA GLY A 72 29.73 33.54 25.80
C GLY A 72 30.33 32.96 27.10
N GLU A 73 31.55 32.48 27.09
CA GLU A 73 32.30 31.96 28.25
C GLU A 73 33.25 33.04 28.81
N GLU A 74 33.82 32.81 30.01
CA GLU A 74 34.70 33.79 30.71
C GLU A 74 35.90 34.27 29.88
N SER A 75 36.39 33.43 28.98
CA SER A 75 37.55 33.74 28.11
C SER A 75 37.25 33.40 26.66
N PRO A 76 37.70 34.26 25.73
CA PRO A 76 37.57 33.95 24.31
C PRO A 76 38.45 32.76 23.92
N VAL A 77 38.01 32.02 22.88
CA VAL A 77 38.69 30.83 22.36
C VAL A 77 39.40 31.15 21.06
N GLN A 78 40.51 30.46 20.80
CA GLN A 78 41.24 30.55 19.53
C GLN A 78 40.72 29.50 18.55
N ILE A 79 40.31 29.92 17.33
CA ILE A 79 39.84 29.05 16.25
C ILE A 79 40.59 29.40 14.97
N VAL A 80 41.08 28.38 14.27
CA VAL A 80 41.69 28.52 12.94
C VAL A 80 40.63 28.28 11.88
N CYS A 81 40.43 29.23 10.97
CA CYS A 81 39.40 29.18 9.93
C CYS A 81 39.92 29.57 8.55
N GLY A 82 39.41 28.95 7.50
CA GLY A 82 39.67 29.27 6.11
C GLY A 82 38.64 30.16 5.41
N GLY A 83 37.68 30.70 6.19
CA GLY A 83 36.55 31.47 5.67
C GLY A 83 36.95 32.71 4.86
N SER A 84 36.23 32.99 3.78
CA SER A 84 36.48 34.10 2.86
C SER A 84 36.01 35.44 3.43
N ASN A 85 34.91 35.47 4.18
CA ASN A 85 34.23 36.69 4.67
C ASN A 85 34.53 37.11 6.12
N LEU A 86 35.59 36.55 6.76
CA LEU A 86 35.92 36.82 8.17
C LEU A 86 36.31 38.29 8.45
N TYR A 87 35.64 38.95 9.40
CA TYR A 87 35.94 40.30 9.90
C TYR A 87 35.69 40.43 11.41
N VAL A 88 36.27 41.43 12.03
CA VAL A 88 36.13 41.72 13.48
C VAL A 88 34.73 42.27 13.77
N GLY A 89 34.06 41.71 14.79
CA GLY A 89 32.68 42.03 15.15
C GLY A 89 31.62 41.17 14.45
N GLU A 90 32.03 40.26 13.55
CA GLU A 90 31.16 39.34 12.89
C GLU A 90 30.60 38.32 13.89
N LYS A 91 29.28 38.08 13.85
CA LYS A 91 28.63 36.97 14.57
C LYS A 91 28.59 35.75 13.66
N VAL A 92 29.14 34.65 14.15
CA VAL A 92 29.36 33.43 13.37
C VAL A 92 28.83 32.20 14.05
N VAL A 93 28.61 31.13 13.30
CA VAL A 93 28.25 29.81 13.83
C VAL A 93 29.51 29.05 14.24
N ILE A 94 29.56 28.60 15.49
CA ILE A 94 30.65 27.83 16.07
C ILE A 94 30.20 26.43 16.43
N SER A 95 30.90 25.43 15.90
CA SER A 95 30.82 24.05 16.36
C SER A 95 31.86 23.81 17.44
N LYS A 96 31.43 23.58 18.69
CA LYS A 96 32.30 23.26 19.84
C LYS A 96 32.86 21.84 19.72
N PRO A 97 33.89 21.47 20.50
CA PRO A 97 34.30 20.08 20.65
C PRO A 97 33.14 19.23 21.16
N GLY A 98 32.79 18.21 20.40
CA GLY A 98 31.64 17.36 20.64
C GLY A 98 30.55 17.45 19.58
N ALA A 99 30.42 18.59 18.92
CA ALA A 99 29.49 18.79 17.82
C ALA A 99 29.74 17.84 16.64
N GLU A 100 28.72 17.49 15.90
CA GLU A 100 28.79 16.68 14.68
C GLU A 100 28.43 17.58 13.48
N VAL A 101 29.33 17.64 12.47
CA VAL A 101 29.20 18.48 11.28
C VAL A 101 29.49 17.70 10.01
N TYR A 102 29.03 18.17 8.88
CA TYR A 102 29.44 17.66 7.56
C TYR A 102 30.77 18.32 7.20
N TRP A 103 31.85 17.55 7.09
CA TRP A 103 33.14 18.07 6.70
C TRP A 103 33.13 18.58 5.26
N HIS A 104 33.32 19.90 5.07
CA HIS A 104 33.15 20.58 3.77
C HIS A 104 31.74 20.45 3.17
N GLY A 105 30.71 20.22 3.99
CA GLY A 105 29.33 20.14 3.55
C GLY A 105 28.89 18.82 2.88
N GLU A 106 29.75 17.79 2.85
CA GLU A 106 29.50 16.52 2.18
C GLU A 106 29.99 15.32 2.99
N GLY A 107 29.44 14.13 2.68
CA GLY A 107 29.88 12.84 3.23
C GLY A 107 29.29 12.50 4.59
N ASP A 108 30.07 11.78 5.41
CA ASP A 108 29.65 11.38 6.76
C ASP A 108 29.85 12.49 7.78
N LEU A 109 29.03 12.48 8.83
CA LEU A 109 29.18 13.39 9.97
C LEU A 109 30.51 13.17 10.69
N VAL A 110 31.22 14.25 10.93
CA VAL A 110 32.51 14.26 11.63
C VAL A 110 32.36 14.95 12.99
N LYS A 111 32.80 14.27 14.02
CA LYS A 111 32.79 14.82 15.38
C LYS A 111 33.95 15.81 15.55
N ILE A 112 33.65 17.08 15.87
CA ILE A 112 34.64 18.14 16.12
C ILE A 112 35.43 17.85 17.40
N LYS A 113 36.71 18.10 17.35
CA LYS A 113 37.65 17.97 18.47
C LYS A 113 38.62 19.16 18.49
N GLU A 114 39.12 19.48 19.66
CA GLU A 114 40.27 20.36 19.72
C GLU A 114 41.43 19.77 18.92
N THR A 115 42.04 20.57 18.06
CA THR A 115 43.10 20.12 17.17
C THR A 115 44.17 21.18 16.96
N LYS A 116 45.32 20.78 16.38
CA LYS A 116 46.34 21.71 15.93
C LYS A 116 46.36 21.72 14.41
N MET A 117 46.05 22.88 13.83
CA MET A 117 46.18 23.13 12.41
C MET A 117 47.51 23.78 12.08
N ARG A 118 48.41 23.04 11.42
CA ARG A 118 49.79 23.49 11.11
C ARG A 118 50.49 24.14 12.31
N GLY A 119 50.40 23.52 13.49
CA GLY A 119 51.01 23.95 14.73
C GLY A 119 50.22 24.93 15.59
N VAL A 120 49.17 25.57 15.07
CA VAL A 120 48.29 26.49 15.82
C VAL A 120 47.10 25.75 16.37
N SER A 121 46.78 25.90 17.65
CA SER A 121 45.64 25.27 18.31
C SER A 121 44.34 25.89 17.85
N SER A 122 43.33 25.03 17.56
CA SER A 122 41.94 25.42 17.26
C SER A 122 40.99 24.70 18.23
N TYR A 123 40.22 25.47 19.00
CA TYR A 123 39.26 24.94 19.98
C TYR A 123 38.09 24.19 19.33
N GLY A 124 37.57 24.71 18.23
CA GLY A 124 36.42 24.17 17.49
C GLY A 124 36.54 24.61 16.03
N MET A 125 35.38 24.85 15.41
CA MET A 125 35.27 25.21 14.00
C MET A 125 34.29 26.36 13.81
N ILE A 126 34.64 27.39 13.02
CA ILE A 126 33.70 28.37 12.46
C ILE A 126 33.13 27.75 11.21
N CYS A 127 31.82 27.67 11.09
CA CYS A 127 31.13 26.81 10.11
C CYS A 127 30.58 27.59 8.92
N GLY A 128 30.68 26.97 7.74
CA GLY A 128 29.87 27.30 6.59
C GLY A 128 28.45 26.72 6.73
N ALA A 129 27.52 27.24 5.94
CA ALA A 129 26.11 26.88 6.04
C ALA A 129 25.83 25.38 5.76
N THR A 130 26.48 24.80 4.75
CA THR A 130 26.36 23.40 4.35
C THR A 130 26.93 22.43 5.39
N GLU A 131 27.87 22.90 6.24
CA GLU A 131 28.47 22.06 7.27
C GLU A 131 27.55 21.80 8.48
N VAL A 132 26.54 22.67 8.69
CA VAL A 132 25.67 22.68 9.87
C VAL A 132 24.18 22.78 9.54
N TYR A 133 23.74 22.31 8.38
CA TYR A 133 22.34 22.29 7.94
C TYR A 133 21.66 23.67 7.83
N LEU A 134 22.44 24.72 7.53
CA LEU A 134 21.94 26.10 7.45
C LEU A 134 21.90 26.66 6.03
N GLU A 135 22.19 25.88 4.99
CA GLU A 135 22.26 26.32 3.59
C GLU A 135 20.94 26.88 3.03
N ASP A 136 19.82 26.41 3.53
CA ASP A 136 18.50 26.94 3.15
C ASP A 136 18.20 28.30 3.82
N TYR A 137 18.78 28.58 4.98
CA TYR A 137 18.59 29.83 5.74
C TYR A 137 19.60 30.90 5.31
N PHE A 138 20.84 30.49 5.09
CA PHE A 138 21.98 31.34 4.75
C PHE A 138 22.69 30.75 3.52
N PRO A 139 22.11 30.90 2.31
CA PRO A 139 22.71 30.34 1.09
C PRO A 139 24.10 30.90 0.86
N PRO A 140 25.17 30.08 0.79
CA PRO A 140 26.53 30.56 0.60
C PRO A 140 26.73 31.06 -0.84
N LYS A 141 27.52 32.14 -1.02
CA LYS A 141 27.90 32.70 -2.32
C LYS A 141 29.09 31.97 -2.92
N ASP A 142 29.97 31.42 -2.06
CA ASP A 142 31.11 30.59 -2.44
C ASP A 142 31.33 29.45 -1.42
N GLU A 143 32.12 28.45 -1.81
CA GLU A 143 32.41 27.25 -0.98
C GLU A 143 33.12 27.52 0.35
N SER A 144 33.78 28.67 0.49
CA SER A 144 34.53 29.07 1.68
C SER A 144 33.84 30.13 2.53
N GLU A 145 32.59 30.51 2.15
CA GLU A 145 31.82 31.50 2.92
C GLU A 145 31.31 30.86 4.22
N ILE A 146 31.60 31.52 5.36
CA ILE A 146 31.02 31.13 6.65
C ILE A 146 29.68 31.81 6.88
N VAL A 147 28.87 31.27 7.80
CA VAL A 147 27.57 31.84 8.16
C VAL A 147 27.75 33.14 8.92
N ASP A 148 27.29 34.27 8.36
CA ASP A 148 27.23 35.57 9.02
C ASP A 148 25.85 35.80 9.67
N LEU A 149 25.86 35.90 11.01
CA LEU A 149 24.65 36.12 11.84
C LEU A 149 24.57 37.58 12.34
N SER A 150 25.36 38.51 11.80
CA SER A 150 25.48 39.89 12.32
C SER A 150 24.15 40.65 12.26
N GLU A 151 23.28 40.34 11.32
CA GLU A 151 21.95 40.93 11.19
C GLU A 151 20.85 40.17 11.98
N VAL A 152 21.21 39.05 12.60
CA VAL A 152 20.30 38.25 13.42
C VAL A 152 20.37 38.71 14.89
N ASP A 153 19.22 38.82 15.54
CA ASP A 153 19.15 39.14 16.96
C ASP A 153 19.60 37.96 17.82
N CYS A 154 20.89 37.90 18.11
CA CYS A 154 21.52 36.81 18.86
C CYS A 154 22.76 37.32 19.64
N LYS A 155 23.18 36.53 20.62
CA LYS A 155 24.35 36.84 21.48
C LYS A 155 25.35 35.67 21.46
N PRO A 156 26.64 35.96 21.66
CA PRO A 156 27.66 34.90 21.85
C PRO A 156 27.22 33.90 22.95
N GLY A 157 27.29 32.62 22.64
CA GLY A 157 26.86 31.53 23.52
C GLY A 157 25.41 31.04 23.31
N ASP A 158 24.60 31.78 22.59
CA ASP A 158 23.24 31.32 22.26
C ASP A 158 23.28 30.04 21.39
N ASN A 159 22.37 29.11 21.64
CA ASN A 159 22.27 27.90 20.84
C ASN A 159 21.63 28.22 19.48
N ILE A 160 22.23 27.73 18.41
CA ILE A 160 21.72 27.95 17.04
C ILE A 160 20.29 27.41 16.88
N ALA A 161 19.97 26.25 17.49
CA ALA A 161 18.61 25.70 17.44
C ALA A 161 17.55 26.67 17.99
N ASP A 162 17.87 27.43 19.03
CA ASP A 162 16.96 28.43 19.60
C ASP A 162 16.80 29.64 18.67
N ILE A 163 17.91 30.13 18.11
CA ILE A 163 17.93 31.28 17.20
C ILE A 163 17.11 31.05 15.94
N ILE A 164 17.24 29.89 15.33
CA ILE A 164 16.50 29.55 14.11
C ILE A 164 15.16 28.86 14.37
N GLY A 165 14.79 28.61 15.65
CA GLY A 165 13.53 27.96 16.05
C GLY A 165 13.48 26.45 15.82
N MET A 166 14.65 25.80 15.74
CA MET A 166 14.77 24.33 15.61
C MET A 166 14.75 23.60 16.96
N ASN A 167 14.55 24.28 18.06
CA ASN A 167 14.26 23.66 19.35
C ASN A 167 12.78 23.25 19.37
N ASP A 168 12.47 22.17 18.63
CA ASP A 168 11.11 21.70 18.37
C ASP A 168 11.02 20.17 18.41
N THR A 169 9.82 19.67 18.58
CA THR A 169 9.49 18.25 18.40
C THR A 169 8.54 18.11 17.21
N VAL A 170 8.94 17.30 16.25
CA VAL A 170 8.14 17.02 15.06
C VAL A 170 7.56 15.60 15.16
N LEU A 171 6.25 15.48 15.03
CA LEU A 171 5.56 14.20 14.93
C LEU A 171 5.49 13.77 13.46
N GLU A 172 5.90 12.55 13.16
CA GLU A 172 5.70 11.93 11.87
C GLU A 172 4.40 11.10 11.90
N ILE A 173 3.38 11.56 11.16
CA ILE A 173 2.04 10.96 11.15
C ILE A 173 1.88 10.08 9.92
N ASP A 174 1.37 8.84 10.09
CA ASP A 174 1.04 7.95 8.96
C ASP A 174 -0.07 8.54 8.09
N ASN A 175 0.25 8.76 6.82
CA ASN A 175 -0.68 9.34 5.86
C ASN A 175 -1.91 8.45 5.58
N LYS A 176 -1.84 7.15 5.83
CA LYS A 176 -2.97 6.23 5.63
C LYS A 176 -4.05 6.48 6.67
N SER A 177 -3.66 6.82 7.90
CA SER A 177 -4.59 7.15 8.99
C SER A 177 -5.34 8.47 8.78
N LEU A 178 -4.89 9.32 7.83
CA LEU A 178 -5.50 10.61 7.46
C LEU A 178 -6.43 10.53 6.24
N THR A 179 -6.63 9.36 5.64
CA THR A 179 -7.27 9.22 4.32
C THR A 179 -8.70 9.76 4.27
N ASN A 180 -9.49 9.55 5.33
CA ASN A 180 -10.87 10.03 5.46
C ASN A 180 -11.00 11.37 6.21
N ARG A 181 -9.88 11.93 6.68
CA ARG A 181 -9.84 13.11 7.54
C ARG A 181 -9.14 14.28 6.85
N PRO A 182 -9.77 14.94 5.85
CA PRO A 182 -9.18 16.07 5.14
C PRO A 182 -8.88 17.25 6.07
N ASP A 183 -9.55 17.35 7.20
CA ASP A 183 -9.34 18.40 8.22
C ASP A 183 -8.00 18.28 8.94
N LEU A 184 -7.39 17.11 8.99
CA LEU A 184 -6.14 16.84 9.69
C LEU A 184 -4.87 17.06 8.84
N TRP A 185 -5.00 17.43 7.58
CA TRP A 185 -3.86 17.72 6.70
C TRP A 185 -3.22 19.10 6.92
N GLY A 186 -3.35 19.62 8.13
CA GLY A 186 -2.75 20.86 8.60
C GLY A 186 -2.65 20.89 10.13
N HIS A 187 -1.71 21.71 10.64
CA HIS A 187 -1.42 21.85 12.09
C HIS A 187 -2.64 22.27 12.91
N TYR A 188 -3.50 23.12 12.33
CA TYR A 188 -4.73 23.59 13.00
C TYR A 188 -5.74 22.46 13.23
N GLY A 189 -5.86 21.53 12.29
CA GLY A 189 -6.71 20.34 12.47
C GLY A 189 -6.21 19.42 13.58
N ILE A 190 -4.91 19.19 13.66
CA ILE A 190 -4.27 18.43 14.75
C ILE A 190 -4.44 19.17 16.10
N ALA A 191 -4.28 20.50 16.13
CA ALA A 191 -4.52 21.29 17.32
C ALA A 191 -5.97 21.17 17.82
N ARG A 192 -6.96 21.11 16.89
CA ARG A 192 -8.38 20.90 17.21
C ARG A 192 -8.61 19.53 17.88
N GLU A 193 -8.00 18.49 17.39
CA GLU A 193 -8.10 17.17 18.01
C GLU A 193 -7.46 17.13 19.39
N LEU A 194 -6.25 17.69 19.54
CA LEU A 194 -5.59 17.79 20.84
C LEU A 194 -6.38 18.64 21.85
N SER A 195 -7.00 19.74 21.38
CA SER A 195 -7.94 20.53 22.19
C SER A 195 -9.09 19.67 22.72
N ALA A 196 -9.69 18.85 21.85
CA ALA A 196 -10.77 17.95 22.23
C ALA A 196 -10.31 16.83 23.18
N ILE A 197 -9.13 16.24 22.94
CA ILE A 197 -8.55 15.17 23.77
C ILE A 197 -8.25 15.67 25.19
N TYR A 198 -7.55 16.80 25.30
CA TYR A 198 -7.10 17.35 26.61
C TYR A 198 -8.09 18.28 27.25
N LYS A 199 -9.25 18.52 26.64
CA LYS A 199 -10.30 19.43 27.16
C LYS A 199 -9.80 20.84 27.41
N VAL A 200 -8.96 21.35 26.52
CA VAL A 200 -8.42 22.72 26.56
C VAL A 200 -8.97 23.53 25.39
N PRO A 201 -9.14 24.86 25.53
CA PRO A 201 -9.71 25.66 24.47
C PRO A 201 -8.80 25.75 23.24
N LEU A 202 -9.39 25.60 22.06
CA LEU A 202 -8.73 25.90 20.76
C LEU A 202 -8.74 27.42 20.57
N LYS A 203 -7.62 28.00 20.13
CA LYS A 203 -7.56 29.42 19.75
C LYS A 203 -8.15 29.54 18.35
N GLU A 204 -9.28 30.26 18.24
CA GLU A 204 -9.94 30.48 16.97
C GLU A 204 -9.09 31.40 16.07
N LEU A 205 -9.02 31.04 14.79
CA LEU A 205 -8.40 31.89 13.78
C LEU A 205 -9.38 32.98 13.32
N GLU A 206 -8.95 34.21 13.33
CA GLU A 206 -9.75 35.32 12.86
C GLU A 206 -10.00 35.22 11.35
N ILE A 207 -11.24 35.47 10.91
CA ILE A 207 -11.61 35.51 9.49
C ILE A 207 -11.64 36.95 9.01
N ILE A 208 -10.57 37.36 8.33
CA ILE A 208 -10.45 38.67 7.68
C ILE A 208 -10.80 38.50 6.21
N LYS A 209 -11.71 39.33 5.71
CA LYS A 209 -12.07 39.41 4.28
C LYS A 209 -11.67 40.77 3.72
N PRO A 210 -11.32 40.83 2.43
CA PRO A 210 -11.08 42.10 1.75
C PRO A 210 -12.30 43.03 1.82
N ASP A 211 -12.06 44.34 1.77
CA ASP A 211 -13.13 45.35 1.78
C ASP A 211 -14.14 45.06 0.66
N LYS A 212 -15.44 45.15 0.97
CA LYS A 212 -16.53 44.94 0.01
C LYS A 212 -16.56 45.94 -1.11
N ASN A 213 -15.94 47.12 -0.95
CA ASN A 213 -15.91 48.21 -1.91
C ASN A 213 -14.71 48.12 -2.88
N ILE A 214 -13.83 47.13 -2.70
CA ILE A 214 -12.67 46.95 -3.56
C ILE A 214 -13.09 46.50 -4.98
N LYS A 215 -12.25 46.77 -6.00
CA LYS A 215 -12.48 46.32 -7.39
C LYS A 215 -12.79 44.80 -7.39
N LYS A 216 -13.86 44.40 -8.09
CA LYS A 216 -14.20 42.99 -8.25
C LYS A 216 -13.24 42.35 -9.23
N TYR A 217 -12.53 41.28 -8.79
CA TYR A 217 -11.75 40.43 -9.68
C TYR A 217 -12.66 39.48 -10.45
N ASN A 218 -12.44 39.32 -11.77
CA ASN A 218 -13.32 38.55 -12.63
C ASN A 218 -12.96 37.05 -12.64
N ILE A 219 -13.87 36.21 -12.12
CA ILE A 219 -13.71 34.77 -12.05
C ILE A 219 -14.89 34.08 -12.72
N GLU A 220 -14.61 33.23 -13.70
CA GLU A 220 -15.59 32.40 -14.38
C GLU A 220 -15.31 30.92 -14.14
N ILE A 221 -16.23 30.18 -13.48
CA ILE A 221 -16.18 28.73 -13.32
C ILE A 221 -17.13 28.13 -14.37
N LYS A 222 -16.59 27.42 -15.35
CA LYS A 222 -17.38 26.73 -16.40
C LYS A 222 -18.01 25.42 -15.92
N ASP A 223 -17.34 24.72 -15.00
CA ASP A 223 -17.81 23.46 -14.45
C ASP A 223 -17.79 23.52 -12.92
N THR A 224 -18.92 23.88 -12.35
CA THR A 224 -19.11 23.99 -10.88
C THR A 224 -19.16 22.65 -10.16
N THR A 225 -19.22 21.53 -10.88
CA THR A 225 -19.15 20.18 -10.29
C THR A 225 -17.70 19.76 -10.03
N LYS A 226 -16.75 20.30 -10.82
CA LYS A 226 -15.32 20.04 -10.66
C LYS A 226 -14.59 21.11 -9.83
N CYS A 227 -15.10 22.34 -9.81
CA CYS A 227 -14.62 23.45 -9.01
C CYS A 227 -15.79 24.08 -8.26
N PRO A 228 -16.09 23.64 -7.02
CA PRO A 228 -17.21 24.16 -6.22
C PRO A 228 -17.04 25.62 -5.79
N ARG A 229 -15.78 26.06 -5.54
CA ARG A 229 -15.47 27.42 -5.12
C ARG A 229 -14.11 27.87 -5.64
N TYR A 230 -14.02 29.10 -6.08
CA TYR A 230 -12.77 29.73 -6.49
C TYR A 230 -12.74 31.18 -6.02
N SER A 231 -11.73 31.52 -5.23
CA SER A 231 -11.46 32.88 -4.75
C SER A 231 -10.11 33.35 -5.28
N ALA A 232 -10.05 34.61 -5.69
CA ALA A 232 -8.83 35.27 -6.18
C ALA A 232 -8.67 36.65 -5.56
N VAL A 233 -7.46 36.96 -5.10
CA VAL A 233 -7.08 38.28 -4.59
C VAL A 233 -5.89 38.81 -5.37
N GLU A 234 -6.00 40.03 -5.89
CA GLU A 234 -4.91 40.76 -6.53
C GLU A 234 -4.19 41.63 -5.51
N ILE A 235 -2.89 41.39 -5.31
CA ILE A 235 -2.03 42.05 -4.31
C ILE A 235 -0.86 42.72 -5.05
N ASN A 236 -0.66 44.03 -4.80
CA ASN A 236 0.50 44.77 -5.31
C ASN A 236 1.52 45.05 -4.21
N ASN A 237 2.65 45.65 -4.62
CA ASN A 237 3.76 46.05 -3.76
C ASN A 237 4.33 44.84 -2.99
N VAL A 238 4.45 43.72 -3.69
CA VAL A 238 5.17 42.53 -3.23
C VAL A 238 6.36 42.29 -4.16
N TYR A 239 7.43 41.72 -3.63
CA TYR A 239 8.64 41.41 -4.38
C TYR A 239 9.30 40.15 -3.85
N VAL A 240 10.09 39.49 -4.68
CA VAL A 240 10.80 38.27 -4.30
C VAL A 240 11.93 38.60 -3.31
N LYS A 241 11.83 38.02 -2.13
CA LYS A 241 12.83 38.04 -1.06
C LYS A 241 12.76 36.72 -0.26
N PRO A 242 13.80 36.37 0.53
CA PRO A 242 13.71 35.28 1.48
C PRO A 242 12.57 35.52 2.49
N SER A 243 11.90 34.47 2.88
CA SER A 243 10.89 34.51 3.96
C SER A 243 11.61 34.70 5.32
N PRO A 244 10.90 35.20 6.35
CA PRO A 244 11.44 35.29 7.68
C PRO A 244 11.90 33.94 8.22
N ILE A 245 12.97 33.88 9.02
CA ILE A 245 13.56 32.64 9.56
C ILE A 245 12.50 31.76 10.22
N TRP A 246 11.60 32.33 11.03
CA TRP A 246 10.52 31.57 11.70
C TRP A 246 9.60 30.84 10.70
N MET A 247 9.35 31.43 9.53
CA MET A 247 8.54 30.81 8.48
C MET A 247 9.32 29.70 7.74
N GLN A 248 10.58 29.95 7.43
CA GLN A 248 11.47 28.96 6.82
C GLN A 248 11.55 27.72 7.71
N THR A 249 11.79 27.91 9.02
CA THR A 249 11.84 26.82 10.00
C THR A 249 10.53 26.04 10.09
N ALA A 250 9.39 26.72 10.13
CA ALA A 250 8.09 26.07 10.14
C ALA A 250 7.90 25.17 8.90
N ILE A 251 8.23 25.69 7.71
CA ILE A 251 8.15 24.97 6.44
C ILE A 251 9.10 23.75 6.44
N THR A 252 10.34 23.92 6.89
CA THR A 252 11.35 22.85 6.98
C THR A 252 10.90 21.76 7.95
N ASN A 253 10.42 22.12 9.15
CA ASN A 253 9.90 21.17 10.13
C ASN A 253 8.63 20.45 9.62
N GLY A 254 7.85 21.09 8.76
CA GLY A 254 6.73 20.49 8.04
C GLY A 254 7.13 19.56 6.89
N GLY A 255 8.43 19.50 6.53
CA GLY A 255 8.97 18.61 5.49
C GLY A 255 9.02 19.20 4.09
N MET A 256 8.91 20.52 3.94
CA MET A 256 9.08 21.23 2.67
C MET A 256 10.32 22.12 2.72
N ARG A 257 10.81 22.51 1.54
CA ARG A 257 11.93 23.44 1.39
C ARG A 257 11.42 24.86 1.20
N PRO A 258 11.96 25.88 1.93
CA PRO A 258 11.68 27.28 1.67
C PRO A 258 12.17 27.70 0.27
N ILE A 259 11.44 28.60 -0.38
CA ILE A 259 11.74 29.07 -1.75
C ILE A 259 11.90 30.59 -1.76
N ASN A 260 10.82 31.33 -1.50
CA ASN A 260 10.79 32.77 -1.34
C ASN A 260 9.50 33.15 -0.58
N ALA A 261 9.47 34.36 -0.02
CA ALA A 261 8.40 34.76 0.87
C ALA A 261 6.98 34.67 0.25
N ILE A 262 6.82 34.89 -1.06
CA ILE A 262 5.52 34.78 -1.75
C ILE A 262 5.04 33.33 -1.78
N VAL A 263 5.89 32.41 -2.26
CA VAL A 263 5.61 30.98 -2.35
C VAL A 263 5.51 30.36 -0.95
N ASP A 264 6.36 30.80 -0.05
CA ASP A 264 6.41 30.27 1.32
C ASP A 264 5.16 30.63 2.12
N ILE A 265 4.56 31.81 1.89
CA ILE A 265 3.24 32.16 2.45
C ILE A 265 2.21 31.13 2.02
N THR A 266 2.16 30.76 0.73
CA THR A 266 1.19 29.76 0.23
C THR A 266 1.42 28.39 0.83
N ASN A 267 2.66 27.96 0.94
CA ASN A 267 3.05 26.68 1.56
C ASN A 267 2.77 26.67 3.05
N TYR A 268 3.11 27.76 3.76
CA TYR A 268 2.81 27.91 5.18
C TYR A 268 1.31 27.79 5.47
N VAL A 269 0.47 28.49 4.73
CA VAL A 269 -1.00 28.41 4.88
C VAL A 269 -1.52 27.00 4.61
N MET A 270 -1.04 26.36 3.56
CA MET A 270 -1.40 24.98 3.25
C MET A 270 -1.04 24.03 4.40
N MET A 271 0.12 24.16 5.00
CA MET A 271 0.55 23.36 6.13
C MET A 271 -0.12 23.75 7.45
N ALA A 272 -0.48 25.02 7.61
CA ALA A 272 -1.19 25.52 8.79
C ALA A 272 -2.62 24.98 8.87
N VAL A 273 -3.40 25.21 7.83
CA VAL A 273 -4.85 24.96 7.85
C VAL A 273 -5.33 23.88 6.87
N GLY A 274 -4.42 23.27 6.09
CA GLY A 274 -4.74 22.23 5.12
C GLY A 274 -5.41 22.73 3.85
N GLN A 275 -5.38 24.04 3.58
CA GLN A 275 -5.89 24.67 2.36
C GLN A 275 -4.73 24.98 1.42
N PRO A 276 -4.61 24.33 0.26
CA PRO A 276 -3.62 24.71 -0.73
C PRO A 276 -3.97 26.08 -1.37
N LEU A 277 -2.94 26.87 -1.66
CA LEU A 277 -3.01 28.13 -2.38
C LEU A 277 -2.01 28.12 -3.53
N HIS A 278 -2.24 28.99 -4.52
CA HIS A 278 -1.27 29.27 -5.56
C HIS A 278 -1.15 30.78 -5.81
N ALA A 279 0.04 31.25 -6.16
CA ALA A 279 0.31 32.64 -6.49
C ALA A 279 0.76 32.72 -7.95
N PHE A 280 0.01 33.46 -8.77
CA PHE A 280 0.37 33.80 -10.15
C PHE A 280 1.00 35.19 -10.19
N ASP A 281 2.01 35.41 -11.05
CA ASP A 281 2.46 36.75 -11.37
C ASP A 281 1.34 37.49 -12.13
N ARG A 282 0.85 38.60 -11.54
CA ARG A 282 -0.29 39.33 -12.12
C ARG A 282 -0.02 39.88 -13.51
N THR A 283 1.24 40.22 -13.84
CA THR A 283 1.63 40.79 -15.11
C THR A 283 1.51 39.80 -16.27
N HIS A 284 1.55 38.51 -15.98
CA HIS A 284 1.44 37.46 -16.97
C HIS A 284 0.00 36.98 -17.23
N ILE A 285 -1.00 37.44 -16.43
CA ILE A 285 -2.41 37.08 -16.63
C ILE A 285 -3.03 37.95 -17.68
N THR A 286 -3.36 37.39 -18.83
CA THR A 286 -3.96 38.14 -19.97
C THR A 286 -5.44 38.40 -19.68
N GLY A 287 -5.84 39.69 -19.74
CA GLY A 287 -7.23 40.12 -19.65
C GLY A 287 -7.80 40.25 -18.23
N GLU A 288 -6.97 40.25 -17.20
CA GLU A 288 -7.34 40.37 -15.77
C GLU A 288 -8.54 39.47 -15.36
N LYS A 289 -8.54 38.24 -15.84
CA LYS A 289 -9.63 37.29 -15.66
C LYS A 289 -9.10 35.86 -15.48
N ILE A 290 -9.65 35.16 -14.50
CA ILE A 290 -9.44 33.72 -14.34
C ILE A 290 -10.64 32.94 -14.87
N ILE A 291 -10.38 31.90 -15.65
CA ILE A 291 -11.38 30.98 -16.18
C ILE A 291 -11.03 29.57 -15.77
N VAL A 292 -11.85 28.94 -14.95
CA VAL A 292 -11.71 27.52 -14.56
C VAL A 292 -12.60 26.67 -15.46
N ARG A 293 -11.99 25.82 -16.29
CA ARG A 293 -12.67 25.00 -17.28
C ARG A 293 -12.01 23.66 -17.52
N ASN A 294 -12.73 22.75 -18.14
CA ASN A 294 -12.11 21.58 -18.74
C ASN A 294 -11.17 22.00 -19.87
N ALA A 295 -10.06 21.27 -20.02
CA ALA A 295 -9.14 21.50 -21.11
C ALA A 295 -9.78 21.15 -22.47
N ASN A 296 -9.33 21.82 -23.54
CA ASN A 296 -9.74 21.51 -24.91
C ASN A 296 -8.94 20.30 -25.42
N LYS A 297 -9.51 19.55 -26.35
CA LYS A 297 -8.81 18.41 -26.96
C LYS A 297 -7.54 18.86 -27.68
N GLY A 298 -6.40 18.26 -27.29
CA GLY A 298 -5.09 18.57 -27.89
C GLY A 298 -4.42 19.84 -27.34
N GLU A 299 -4.97 20.44 -26.30
CA GLU A 299 -4.35 21.54 -25.58
C GLU A 299 -3.12 21.07 -24.82
N LYS A 300 -2.09 21.87 -24.72
CA LYS A 300 -0.83 21.57 -24.03
C LYS A 300 -0.58 22.54 -22.89
N LEU A 301 0.07 22.06 -21.85
CA LEU A 301 0.51 22.88 -20.74
C LEU A 301 1.98 22.57 -20.42
N LEU A 302 2.81 23.62 -20.35
CA LEU A 302 4.17 23.53 -19.86
C LEU A 302 4.16 23.79 -18.35
N LEU A 303 4.51 22.77 -17.56
CA LEU A 303 4.53 22.82 -16.10
C LEU A 303 5.78 23.52 -15.55
N LEU A 304 5.77 23.87 -14.27
CA LEU A 304 6.88 24.53 -13.55
C LEU A 304 8.21 23.76 -13.63
N ASP A 305 8.18 22.45 -13.73
CA ASP A 305 9.36 21.58 -13.87
C ASP A 305 9.80 21.34 -15.32
N GLU A 306 9.33 22.19 -16.26
CA GLU A 306 9.63 22.12 -17.70
C GLU A 306 9.03 20.92 -18.45
N ASN A 307 8.23 20.08 -17.79
CA ASN A 307 7.49 19.01 -18.44
C ASN A 307 6.31 19.58 -19.24
N SER A 308 6.22 19.20 -20.52
CA SER A 308 5.06 19.55 -21.37
C SER A 308 4.08 18.38 -21.41
N ILE A 309 2.85 18.61 -20.96
CA ILE A 309 1.78 17.60 -20.92
C ILE A 309 0.72 17.84 -21.98
N ASP A 310 0.21 16.76 -22.57
CA ASP A 310 -0.91 16.77 -23.50
C ASP A 310 -2.22 16.59 -22.74
N LEU A 311 -3.04 17.65 -22.70
CA LEU A 311 -4.28 17.69 -21.94
C LEU A 311 -5.43 16.95 -22.66
N THR A 312 -6.35 16.44 -21.84
CA THR A 312 -7.59 15.82 -22.29
C THR A 312 -8.80 16.62 -21.80
N THR A 313 -9.98 16.38 -22.37
CA THR A 313 -11.22 17.05 -21.94
C THR A 313 -11.68 16.71 -20.54
N ASP A 314 -11.03 15.73 -19.88
CA ASP A 314 -11.33 15.36 -18.49
C ASP A 314 -10.51 16.17 -17.48
N ASP A 315 -9.41 16.81 -17.94
CA ASP A 315 -8.53 17.61 -17.10
C ASP A 315 -9.13 19.00 -16.83
N LEU A 316 -9.09 19.40 -15.57
CA LEU A 316 -9.47 20.73 -15.15
C LEU A 316 -8.25 21.65 -15.20
N VAL A 317 -8.39 22.79 -15.86
CA VAL A 317 -7.33 23.78 -15.99
C VAL A 317 -7.79 25.16 -15.51
N ILE A 318 -6.84 25.92 -14.97
CA ILE A 318 -6.98 27.33 -14.66
C ILE A 318 -6.39 28.09 -15.85
N CYS A 319 -7.17 28.99 -16.45
CA CYS A 319 -6.80 29.72 -17.64
C CYS A 319 -6.93 31.22 -17.41
N ASP A 320 -6.16 31.99 -18.16
CA ASP A 320 -6.48 33.38 -18.46
C ASP A 320 -7.46 33.47 -19.67
N THR A 321 -7.61 34.63 -20.31
CA THR A 321 -8.47 34.77 -21.46
C THR A 321 -7.89 34.15 -22.74
N LYS A 322 -6.63 33.73 -22.73
CA LYS A 322 -5.88 33.26 -23.91
C LYS A 322 -5.54 31.78 -23.84
N GLU A 323 -5.00 31.30 -22.73
CA GLU A 323 -4.42 29.96 -22.62
C GLU A 323 -4.46 29.40 -21.18
N PRO A 324 -4.25 28.05 -20.98
CA PRO A 324 -4.14 27.48 -19.67
C PRO A 324 -2.84 27.92 -18.97
N MET A 325 -2.98 28.24 -17.66
CA MET A 325 -1.92 28.72 -16.78
C MET A 325 -1.48 27.62 -15.78
N ALA A 326 -2.42 26.77 -15.34
CA ALA A 326 -2.15 25.74 -14.36
C ALA A 326 -3.03 24.52 -14.53
N LEU A 327 -2.53 23.36 -14.11
CA LEU A 327 -3.30 22.15 -13.89
C LEU A 327 -3.98 22.25 -12.51
N ALA A 328 -5.29 22.47 -12.52
CA ALA A 328 -6.05 22.85 -11.31
C ALA A 328 -5.81 21.90 -10.14
N GLY A 329 -5.40 22.44 -9.00
CA GLY A 329 -5.15 21.72 -7.74
C GLY A 329 -3.97 20.74 -7.76
N ILE A 330 -3.17 20.71 -8.83
CA ILE A 330 -2.04 19.80 -8.98
C ILE A 330 -0.73 20.58 -9.12
N LYS A 331 -0.55 21.36 -10.20
CA LYS A 331 0.73 22.00 -10.48
C LYS A 331 0.55 23.26 -11.35
N GLY A 332 1.26 24.31 -10.98
CA GLY A 332 1.32 25.55 -11.77
C GLY A 332 2.02 25.37 -13.11
N GLY A 333 1.70 26.22 -14.05
CA GLY A 333 2.42 26.37 -15.31
C GLY A 333 3.65 27.27 -15.18
N ARG A 334 4.59 27.13 -16.12
CA ARG A 334 5.84 27.92 -16.09
C ARG A 334 5.61 29.40 -16.44
N LYS A 335 4.65 29.69 -17.32
CA LYS A 335 4.41 31.05 -17.83
C LYS A 335 4.10 32.06 -16.72
N ASP A 336 3.30 31.66 -15.76
CA ASP A 336 2.72 32.53 -14.73
C ASP A 336 3.39 32.36 -13.35
N SER A 337 4.59 31.77 -13.35
CA SER A 337 5.39 31.55 -12.15
C SER A 337 5.93 32.85 -11.58
N ILE A 338 6.18 32.86 -10.27
CA ILE A 338 6.84 33.97 -9.57
C ILE A 338 8.29 34.04 -9.99
N LEU A 339 8.72 35.18 -10.55
CA LEU A 339 10.07 35.48 -11.01
C LEU A 339 10.69 36.60 -10.20
N GLN A 340 12.00 36.86 -10.37
CA GLN A 340 12.72 37.89 -9.60
C GLN A 340 12.18 39.33 -9.79
N ASP A 341 11.54 39.59 -10.89
CA ASP A 341 10.94 40.91 -11.28
C ASP A 341 9.46 41.00 -10.92
N THR A 342 8.86 40.02 -10.29
CA THR A 342 7.48 40.03 -9.83
C THR A 342 7.23 41.18 -8.83
N THR A 343 6.26 42.05 -9.10
CA THR A 343 5.87 43.21 -8.27
C THR A 343 4.42 43.16 -7.76
N GLY A 344 3.68 42.16 -8.18
CA GLY A 344 2.29 41.91 -7.77
C GLY A 344 1.85 40.50 -8.12
N VAL A 345 0.92 39.97 -7.34
CA VAL A 345 0.44 38.61 -7.49
C VAL A 345 -1.08 38.54 -7.53
N VAL A 346 -1.59 37.52 -8.20
CA VAL A 346 -2.97 37.05 -8.01
C VAL A 346 -2.93 35.77 -7.22
N LEU A 347 -3.42 35.84 -5.98
CA LEU A 347 -3.47 34.71 -5.06
C LEU A 347 -4.76 33.91 -5.32
N GLU A 348 -4.60 32.62 -5.67
CA GLU A 348 -5.68 31.63 -5.78
C GLU A 348 -5.93 30.98 -4.44
N VAL A 349 -7.20 30.88 -4.02
CA VAL A 349 -7.66 30.04 -2.94
C VAL A 349 -8.93 29.33 -3.40
N ALA A 350 -8.85 28.06 -3.69
CA ALA A 350 -9.94 27.34 -4.36
C ALA A 350 -10.23 25.98 -3.73
N ASP A 351 -11.34 25.39 -4.14
CA ASP A 351 -11.65 23.99 -3.88
C ASP A 351 -11.94 23.26 -5.19
N PHE A 352 -11.43 22.02 -5.29
CA PHE A 352 -11.56 21.16 -6.45
C PHE A 352 -12.03 19.77 -6.05
N THR A 353 -12.94 19.18 -6.85
CA THR A 353 -13.51 17.87 -6.56
C THR A 353 -12.42 16.77 -6.54
N ALA A 354 -12.35 16.04 -5.45
CA ALA A 354 -11.32 15.04 -5.16
C ALA A 354 -11.11 14.00 -6.28
N GLY A 355 -12.19 13.50 -6.90
CA GLY A 355 -12.14 12.56 -8.01
C GLY A 355 -11.43 13.11 -9.24
N THR A 356 -11.67 14.38 -9.58
CA THR A 356 -11.02 15.08 -10.70
C THR A 356 -9.50 15.15 -10.48
N ILE A 357 -9.07 15.63 -9.32
CA ILE A 357 -7.65 15.79 -9.00
C ILE A 357 -6.93 14.44 -8.97
N ARG A 358 -7.52 13.43 -8.33
CA ARG A 358 -6.95 12.08 -8.26
C ARG A 358 -6.77 11.45 -9.64
N ASN A 359 -7.78 11.55 -10.51
CA ASN A 359 -7.72 10.92 -11.83
C ASN A 359 -6.70 11.62 -12.74
N THR A 360 -6.65 12.95 -12.72
CA THR A 360 -5.67 13.73 -13.47
C THR A 360 -4.25 13.50 -12.95
N GLY A 361 -4.03 13.58 -11.63
CA GLY A 361 -2.72 13.32 -11.02
C GLY A 361 -2.19 11.91 -11.34
N LYS A 362 -3.05 10.89 -11.29
CA LYS A 362 -2.68 9.53 -11.67
C LYS A 362 -2.33 9.38 -13.16
N ARG A 363 -3.02 10.11 -14.05
CA ARG A 363 -2.78 10.03 -15.49
C ARG A 363 -1.42 10.59 -15.88
N PHE A 364 -1.01 11.68 -15.25
CA PHE A 364 0.26 12.35 -15.54
C PHE A 364 1.39 11.92 -14.60
N ASP A 365 1.13 11.01 -13.64
CA ASP A 365 2.05 10.63 -12.56
C ASP A 365 2.54 11.84 -11.74
N GLU A 366 1.65 12.83 -11.56
CA GLU A 366 1.92 14.08 -10.85
C GLU A 366 1.28 14.05 -9.47
N LYS A 367 2.11 13.99 -8.43
CA LYS A 367 1.68 14.00 -7.04
C LYS A 367 2.39 15.11 -6.28
N THR A 368 1.62 16.09 -5.80
CA THR A 368 2.11 17.24 -5.05
C THR A 368 1.42 17.35 -3.70
N ASP A 369 1.97 18.14 -2.78
CA ASP A 369 1.35 18.42 -1.47
C ASP A 369 -0.04 19.03 -1.59
N ALA A 370 -0.29 19.82 -2.60
CA ALA A 370 -1.61 20.35 -2.92
C ALA A 370 -2.56 19.25 -3.39
N SER A 371 -2.15 18.43 -4.38
CA SER A 371 -3.00 17.38 -4.94
C SER A 371 -3.35 16.31 -3.89
N ILE A 372 -2.42 15.97 -2.99
CA ILE A 372 -2.66 15.04 -1.87
C ILE A 372 -3.78 15.55 -0.97
N ARG A 373 -3.89 16.86 -0.74
CA ARG A 373 -4.95 17.45 0.09
C ARG A 373 -6.28 17.50 -0.65
N TYR A 374 -6.31 18.01 -1.88
CA TYR A 374 -7.53 18.08 -2.69
C TYR A 374 -8.14 16.68 -2.96
N GLU A 375 -7.33 15.66 -3.19
CA GLU A 375 -7.84 14.29 -3.41
C GLU A 375 -8.56 13.67 -2.19
N LYS A 376 -8.50 14.32 -1.01
CA LYS A 376 -9.19 13.90 0.23
C LYS A 376 -10.54 14.59 0.44
N ASN A 377 -11.01 15.38 -0.52
CA ASN A 377 -12.28 16.10 -0.44
C ASN A 377 -12.29 17.16 0.69
N ILE A 378 -11.45 18.18 0.57
CA ILE A 378 -11.40 19.26 1.55
C ILE A 378 -12.69 20.10 1.56
N ASP A 379 -12.91 20.84 2.65
CA ASP A 379 -14.08 21.65 2.92
C ASP A 379 -14.04 22.99 2.15
N THR A 380 -15.06 23.31 1.37
CA THR A 380 -15.20 24.59 0.65
C THR A 380 -15.17 25.82 1.57
N GLU A 381 -15.62 25.71 2.82
CA GLU A 381 -15.58 26.81 3.80
C GLU A 381 -14.15 27.12 4.27
N ARG A 382 -13.22 26.17 4.11
CA ARG A 382 -11.79 26.35 4.43
C ARG A 382 -11.11 27.40 3.57
N VAL A 383 -11.66 27.70 2.38
CA VAL A 383 -11.19 28.78 1.51
C VAL A 383 -11.14 30.12 2.26
N ASP A 384 -12.15 30.44 3.06
CA ASP A 384 -12.16 31.69 3.85
C ASP A 384 -11.03 31.70 4.91
N LEU A 385 -10.77 30.57 5.54
CA LEU A 385 -9.71 30.43 6.55
C LEU A 385 -8.32 30.55 5.91
N GLY A 386 -8.10 29.86 4.78
CA GLY A 386 -6.84 29.95 4.03
C GLY A 386 -6.58 31.34 3.49
N LEU A 387 -7.61 31.98 2.91
CA LEU A 387 -7.52 33.35 2.43
C LEU A 387 -7.17 34.34 3.54
N SER A 388 -7.89 34.29 4.67
CA SER A 388 -7.67 35.15 5.82
C SER A 388 -6.25 35.07 6.35
N LEU A 389 -5.75 33.87 6.56
CA LEU A 389 -4.39 33.63 7.06
C LEU A 389 -3.33 34.13 6.06
N ALA A 390 -3.54 33.92 4.77
CA ALA A 390 -2.64 34.40 3.74
C ALA A 390 -2.57 35.93 3.72
N LEU A 391 -3.71 36.63 3.79
CA LEU A 391 -3.76 38.10 3.83
C LEU A 391 -3.06 38.69 5.05
N GLN A 392 -3.21 38.04 6.22
CA GLN A 392 -2.50 38.45 7.44
C GLN A 392 -0.97 38.33 7.25
N LEU A 393 -0.51 37.20 6.70
CA LEU A 393 0.91 36.97 6.45
C LEU A 393 1.49 37.92 5.37
N PHE A 394 0.74 38.17 4.29
CA PHE A 394 1.15 39.18 3.32
C PHE A 394 1.32 40.54 3.96
N LYS A 395 0.38 40.96 4.82
CA LYS A 395 0.46 42.27 5.51
C LYS A 395 1.59 42.32 6.53
N GLU A 396 1.89 41.22 7.22
CA GLU A 396 3.04 41.12 8.14
C GLU A 396 4.39 41.19 7.41
N ILE A 397 4.56 40.43 6.34
CA ILE A 397 5.85 40.29 5.64
C ILE A 397 6.09 41.44 4.63
N TYR A 398 5.00 41.96 4.05
CA TYR A 398 4.99 43.10 3.15
C TYR A 398 4.09 44.21 3.66
N PRO A 399 4.52 45.03 4.66
CA PRO A 399 3.67 46.06 5.26
C PRO A 399 3.06 47.06 4.24
N GLU A 400 3.76 47.31 3.12
CA GLU A 400 3.34 48.22 2.05
C GLU A 400 2.45 47.54 1.00
N CYS A 401 2.12 46.25 1.15
CA CYS A 401 1.26 45.55 0.19
C CYS A 401 -0.16 46.13 0.18
N GLU A 402 -0.74 46.19 -1.03
CA GLU A 402 -2.09 46.69 -1.25
C GLU A 402 -2.95 45.62 -1.93
N ILE A 403 -4.13 45.35 -1.38
CA ILE A 403 -5.14 44.51 -1.99
C ILE A 403 -5.90 45.40 -3.01
N ILE A 404 -5.80 45.09 -4.30
CA ILE A 404 -6.33 45.90 -5.38
C ILE A 404 -7.70 45.41 -5.85
N ALA A 405 -7.86 44.09 -5.92
CA ALA A 405 -9.09 43.47 -6.36
C ALA A 405 -9.35 42.15 -5.64
N TYR A 406 -10.62 41.80 -5.51
CA TYR A 406 -11.05 40.52 -4.89
C TYR A 406 -12.25 39.94 -5.64
N GLY A 407 -12.23 38.65 -5.86
CA GLY A 407 -13.36 37.87 -6.36
C GLY A 407 -13.53 36.58 -5.59
N ASP A 408 -14.78 36.20 -5.36
CA ASP A 408 -15.15 34.90 -4.78
C ASP A 408 -16.36 34.37 -5.57
N ASN A 409 -16.18 33.26 -6.27
CA ASN A 409 -17.23 32.57 -6.99
C ASN A 409 -17.58 31.27 -6.30
N TYR A 410 -18.68 31.30 -5.52
CA TYR A 410 -19.18 30.20 -4.68
C TYR A 410 -20.67 29.97 -4.98
N PRO A 411 -21.00 29.32 -6.13
CA PRO A 411 -22.38 29.19 -6.59
C PRO A 411 -23.25 28.28 -5.73
N ASN A 412 -22.65 27.24 -5.12
CA ASN A 412 -23.38 26.24 -4.38
C ASN A 412 -22.74 26.02 -3.00
N PRO A 413 -23.07 26.84 -1.99
CA PRO A 413 -22.52 26.71 -0.65
C PRO A 413 -22.79 25.33 -0.03
N THR A 414 -21.73 24.74 0.55
CA THR A 414 -21.82 23.45 1.23
C THR A 414 -22.74 23.54 2.45
N LYS A 415 -23.61 22.54 2.61
CA LYS A 415 -24.49 22.41 3.76
C LYS A 415 -23.87 21.47 4.78
N ASN A 416 -24.02 21.81 6.06
CA ASN A 416 -23.67 20.88 7.12
C ASN A 416 -24.53 19.62 7.06
N GLU A 417 -23.90 18.47 7.19
CA GLU A 417 -24.60 17.20 7.41
C GLU A 417 -25.33 17.21 8.75
N VAL A 418 -26.49 16.57 8.80
CA VAL A 418 -27.29 16.43 10.03
C VAL A 418 -27.56 14.96 10.25
N VAL A 419 -26.99 14.43 11.35
CA VAL A 419 -27.13 13.01 11.69
C VAL A 419 -27.98 12.85 12.97
N GLU A 420 -29.04 12.04 12.91
CA GLU A 420 -29.85 11.69 14.05
C GLU A 420 -29.44 10.33 14.63
N VAL A 421 -29.15 10.30 15.92
CA VAL A 421 -28.66 9.11 16.64
C VAL A 421 -29.46 8.90 17.91
N SER A 422 -30.08 7.73 18.07
CA SER A 422 -30.78 7.42 19.32
C SER A 422 -29.81 7.06 20.45
N LYS A 423 -30.17 7.44 21.67
CA LYS A 423 -29.40 7.09 22.87
C LYS A 423 -29.26 5.56 23.01
N GLU A 424 -30.35 4.83 22.72
CA GLU A 424 -30.38 3.38 22.77
C GLU A 424 -29.37 2.74 21.82
N PHE A 425 -29.28 3.27 20.57
CA PHE A 425 -28.30 2.79 19.60
C PHE A 425 -26.86 2.96 20.13
N LEU A 426 -26.56 4.12 20.69
CA LEU A 426 -25.23 4.38 21.27
C LEU A 426 -24.93 3.42 22.42
N ASP A 427 -25.83 3.25 23.37
CA ASP A 427 -25.64 2.39 24.55
C ASP A 427 -25.41 0.92 24.16
N ILE A 428 -26.22 0.41 23.23
CA ILE A 428 -26.08 -0.97 22.75
C ILE A 428 -24.75 -1.17 22.00
N ARG A 429 -24.40 -0.26 21.10
CA ARG A 429 -23.21 -0.42 20.28
C ARG A 429 -21.91 -0.20 21.06
N LEU A 430 -21.90 0.74 22.00
CA LEU A 430 -20.74 0.98 22.88
C LEU A 430 -20.62 -0.12 23.96
N GLY A 431 -21.68 -0.86 24.25
CA GLY A 431 -21.71 -1.83 25.36
C GLY A 431 -21.63 -1.19 26.73
N LYS A 432 -21.86 0.13 26.80
CA LYS A 432 -21.80 0.96 28.00
C LYS A 432 -22.79 2.09 27.93
N VAL A 433 -23.50 2.34 29.05
CA VAL A 433 -24.45 3.46 29.16
C VAL A 433 -23.66 4.72 29.50
N LEU A 434 -23.64 5.68 28.58
CA LEU A 434 -23.09 7.01 28.79
C LEU A 434 -24.23 7.97 29.20
N THR A 435 -23.94 9.00 29.94
CA THR A 435 -24.90 10.09 30.22
C THR A 435 -25.13 10.97 28.98
N VAL A 436 -26.22 11.71 28.95
CA VAL A 436 -26.49 12.67 27.87
C VAL A 436 -25.43 13.75 27.84
N GLU A 437 -24.99 14.20 29.00
CA GLU A 437 -23.97 15.22 29.18
C GLU A 437 -22.61 14.76 28.65
N GLU A 438 -22.19 13.51 28.91
CA GLU A 438 -20.94 12.96 28.42
C GLU A 438 -20.93 12.88 26.87
N ILE A 439 -22.05 12.45 26.26
CA ILE A 439 -22.18 12.40 24.82
C ILE A 439 -22.12 13.80 24.21
N LYS A 440 -22.86 14.75 24.78
CA LYS A 440 -22.88 16.13 24.29
C LYS A 440 -21.51 16.80 24.42
N ASP A 441 -20.88 16.75 25.62
CA ASP A 441 -19.54 17.29 25.83
C ASP A 441 -18.53 16.73 24.84
N THR A 442 -18.57 15.41 24.59
CA THR A 442 -17.67 14.73 23.66
C THR A 442 -17.82 15.24 22.22
N LEU A 443 -19.05 15.36 21.73
CA LEU A 443 -19.31 15.83 20.37
C LEU A 443 -19.09 17.34 20.21
N GLU A 444 -19.49 18.14 21.19
CA GLU A 444 -19.32 19.60 21.17
C GLU A 444 -17.85 20.01 21.17
N ARG A 445 -16.97 19.28 21.87
CA ARG A 445 -15.50 19.47 21.80
C ARG A 445 -14.93 19.18 20.41
N LEU A 446 -15.56 18.31 19.61
CA LEU A 446 -15.21 18.05 18.21
C LEU A 446 -15.85 19.05 17.23
N GLY A 447 -16.59 20.06 17.74
CA GLY A 447 -17.22 21.12 16.95
C GLY A 447 -18.64 20.81 16.45
N TYR A 448 -19.26 19.72 16.90
CA TYR A 448 -20.66 19.44 16.60
C TYR A 448 -21.59 20.41 17.34
N LYS A 449 -22.74 20.71 16.73
CA LYS A 449 -23.86 21.31 17.45
C LYS A 449 -24.86 20.21 17.79
N VAL A 450 -25.17 20.01 19.07
CA VAL A 450 -25.92 18.85 19.54
C VAL A 450 -27.20 19.27 20.27
N GLU A 451 -28.36 18.84 19.77
CA GLU A 451 -29.65 18.94 20.41
C GLU A 451 -30.11 17.53 20.85
N TYR A 452 -30.62 17.40 22.09
CA TYR A 452 -31.18 16.14 22.59
C TYR A 452 -32.65 16.31 22.94
N LYS A 453 -33.50 15.52 22.26
CA LYS A 453 -34.94 15.50 22.49
C LYS A 453 -35.51 14.11 22.15
N ASN A 454 -36.50 13.67 22.93
CA ASN A 454 -37.21 12.40 22.70
C ASN A 454 -36.25 11.18 22.51
N ASN A 455 -35.23 11.08 23.33
CA ASN A 455 -34.19 10.02 23.27
C ASN A 455 -33.33 9.99 21.98
N ILE A 456 -33.34 11.08 21.21
CA ILE A 456 -32.58 11.24 19.98
C ILE A 456 -31.63 12.43 20.11
N PHE A 457 -30.38 12.24 19.75
CA PHE A 457 -29.41 13.30 19.50
C PHE A 457 -29.52 13.72 18.05
N LYS A 458 -29.83 14.99 17.81
CA LYS A 458 -29.70 15.62 16.49
C LYS A 458 -28.37 16.35 16.46
N THR A 459 -27.42 15.82 15.67
CA THR A 459 -26.08 16.33 15.59
C THR A 459 -25.88 17.05 14.26
N VAL A 460 -25.52 18.32 14.31
CA VAL A 460 -25.09 19.09 13.14
C VAL A 460 -23.57 18.94 13.02
N VAL A 461 -23.13 18.25 12.00
CA VAL A 461 -21.72 17.95 11.73
C VAL A 461 -21.01 19.23 11.29
N PRO A 462 -19.83 19.58 11.84
CA PRO A 462 -19.09 20.75 11.36
C PRO A 462 -18.68 20.60 9.88
N THR A 463 -18.49 21.72 9.16
CA THR A 463 -18.24 21.74 7.72
C THR A 463 -17.02 20.90 7.35
N TRP A 464 -15.94 20.99 8.14
CA TRP A 464 -14.70 20.23 7.91
C TRP A 464 -14.81 18.71 8.10
N ARG A 465 -15.94 18.20 8.62
CA ARG A 465 -16.30 16.78 8.72
C ARG A 465 -17.50 16.44 7.82
N SER A 466 -18.19 17.44 7.26
CA SER A 466 -19.31 17.29 6.32
C SER A 466 -18.82 17.05 4.86
N THR A 467 -17.68 16.44 4.70
CA THR A 467 -16.98 16.17 3.43
C THR A 467 -17.15 14.74 2.94
N GLY A 468 -18.15 14.02 3.47
CA GLY A 468 -18.34 12.58 3.28
C GLY A 468 -17.65 11.72 4.36
N ASP A 469 -16.94 12.35 5.32
CA ASP A 469 -16.31 11.68 6.45
C ASP A 469 -17.33 11.28 7.53
N VAL A 470 -18.26 12.16 7.87
CA VAL A 470 -19.36 11.87 8.79
C VAL A 470 -20.69 12.05 8.09
N SER A 471 -21.40 10.97 7.89
CA SER A 471 -22.69 10.95 7.16
C SER A 471 -23.76 10.05 7.80
N MET A 472 -23.36 9.16 8.69
CA MET A 472 -24.26 8.22 9.33
C MET A 472 -24.03 8.10 10.84
N LYS A 473 -24.99 7.47 11.53
CA LYS A 473 -24.98 7.31 12.98
C LYS A 473 -23.76 6.54 13.51
N ASP A 474 -23.22 5.62 12.70
CA ASP A 474 -22.04 4.83 13.05
C ASP A 474 -20.75 5.70 13.05
N ASP A 475 -20.67 6.73 12.22
CA ASP A 475 -19.57 7.70 12.23
C ASP A 475 -19.59 8.53 13.53
N VAL A 476 -20.78 8.99 13.93
CA VAL A 476 -20.96 9.73 15.22
C VAL A 476 -20.61 8.84 16.41
N LEU A 477 -21.03 7.56 16.36
CA LEU A 477 -20.63 6.55 17.36
C LEU A 477 -19.11 6.41 17.43
N GLY A 478 -18.43 6.33 16.28
CA GLY A 478 -16.98 6.25 16.17
C GLY A 478 -16.27 7.44 16.81
N ASP A 479 -16.75 8.67 16.57
CA ASP A 479 -16.21 9.89 17.19
C ASP A 479 -16.35 9.89 18.70
N ILE A 480 -17.49 9.43 19.22
CA ILE A 480 -17.70 9.29 20.66
C ILE A 480 -16.75 8.25 21.25
N ALA A 481 -16.67 7.06 20.64
CA ALA A 481 -15.86 5.97 21.13
C ALA A 481 -14.36 6.33 21.18
N ARG A 482 -13.82 6.89 20.08
CA ARG A 482 -12.39 7.23 19.99
C ARG A 482 -12.00 8.36 20.97
N LEU A 483 -12.86 9.37 21.14
CA LEU A 483 -12.51 10.50 22.00
C LEU A 483 -12.60 10.16 23.49
N ILE A 484 -13.57 9.32 23.88
CA ILE A 484 -13.62 8.75 25.24
C ILE A 484 -12.41 7.85 25.48
N GLY A 485 -11.99 7.09 24.47
CA GLY A 485 -10.86 6.15 24.47
C GLY A 485 -11.35 4.71 24.59
N TYR A 486 -10.80 3.85 23.75
CA TYR A 486 -11.17 2.44 23.71
C TYR A 486 -10.83 1.69 25.01
N GLU A 487 -9.84 2.16 25.77
CA GLU A 487 -9.45 1.65 27.09
C GLU A 487 -10.53 1.84 28.16
N TYR A 488 -11.48 2.75 27.92
CA TYR A 488 -12.61 2.99 28.81
C TYR A 488 -13.70 1.90 28.74
N PHE A 489 -13.72 1.13 27.66
CA PHE A 489 -14.69 0.08 27.44
C PHE A 489 -14.16 -1.27 27.92
N GLU A 490 -14.86 -1.87 28.88
CA GLU A 490 -14.49 -3.19 29.41
C GLU A 490 -14.77 -4.28 28.36
N ALA A 491 -13.75 -5.07 28.01
CA ALA A 491 -13.94 -6.24 27.15
C ALA A 491 -14.71 -7.33 27.91
N LYS A 492 -15.90 -7.66 27.44
CA LYS A 492 -16.75 -8.72 28.00
C LYS A 492 -16.87 -9.89 27.02
N PRO A 493 -16.72 -11.14 27.52
CA PRO A 493 -17.00 -12.31 26.69
C PRO A 493 -18.46 -12.26 26.18
N LEU A 494 -18.65 -12.57 24.91
CA LEU A 494 -19.99 -12.70 24.38
C LEU A 494 -20.71 -13.86 25.07
N PRO A 495 -21.96 -13.65 25.57
CA PRO A 495 -22.76 -14.77 26.04
C PRO A 495 -23.14 -15.66 24.85
N VAL A 496 -22.73 -16.91 24.89
CA VAL A 496 -23.05 -17.89 23.85
C VAL A 496 -23.83 -19.04 24.46
N ASN A 497 -24.88 -19.47 23.80
CA ASN A 497 -25.58 -20.68 24.17
C ASN A 497 -24.74 -21.89 23.74
N PHE A 498 -24.56 -22.83 24.67
CA PHE A 498 -23.96 -24.12 24.35
C PHE A 498 -24.93 -24.91 23.47
N THR A 499 -24.66 -24.93 22.18
CA THR A 499 -25.35 -25.78 21.22
C THR A 499 -24.40 -26.82 20.67
N SER A 500 -24.90 -27.91 20.11
CA SER A 500 -24.05 -28.86 19.39
C SER A 500 -23.33 -28.14 18.23
N SER A 501 -22.07 -28.46 18.05
CA SER A 501 -21.29 -27.90 16.94
C SER A 501 -21.93 -28.26 15.58
N VAL A 502 -22.14 -27.28 14.74
CA VAL A 502 -22.59 -27.52 13.37
C VAL A 502 -21.42 -28.10 12.59
N ASN A 503 -21.56 -29.33 12.12
CA ASN A 503 -20.57 -29.92 11.22
C ASN A 503 -20.62 -29.17 9.87
N GLN A 504 -19.49 -28.59 9.49
CA GLN A 504 -19.31 -27.95 8.20
C GLN A 504 -18.47 -28.86 7.27
N PRO A 505 -19.10 -29.71 6.46
CA PRO A 505 -18.39 -30.70 5.64
C PRO A 505 -17.33 -30.06 4.74
N LYS A 506 -17.61 -28.91 4.16
CA LYS A 506 -16.67 -28.14 3.33
C LYS A 506 -15.39 -27.80 4.08
N VAL A 507 -15.50 -27.22 5.27
CA VAL A 507 -14.34 -26.82 6.10
C VAL A 507 -13.54 -28.05 6.57
N THR A 508 -14.26 -29.11 6.94
CA THR A 508 -13.61 -30.38 7.36
C THR A 508 -12.84 -31.03 6.22
N LEU A 509 -13.41 -31.08 5.03
CA LEU A 509 -12.74 -31.65 3.86
C LEU A 509 -11.54 -30.79 3.44
N GLU A 510 -11.71 -29.46 3.40
CA GLU A 510 -10.61 -28.53 3.08
C GLU A 510 -9.41 -28.72 4.00
N ARG A 511 -9.62 -28.86 5.31
CA ARG A 511 -8.56 -29.13 6.28
C ARG A 511 -7.88 -30.47 6.02
N ARG A 512 -8.66 -31.52 5.82
CA ARG A 512 -8.13 -32.87 5.55
C ARG A 512 -7.28 -32.93 4.29
N LEU A 513 -7.70 -32.26 3.22
CA LEU A 513 -6.95 -32.20 1.98
C LEU A 513 -5.63 -31.47 2.16
N ARG A 514 -5.61 -30.35 2.88
CA ARG A 514 -4.36 -29.64 3.22
C ARG A 514 -3.42 -30.52 4.05
N GLU A 515 -3.95 -31.15 5.10
CA GLU A 515 -3.17 -32.06 5.96
C GLU A 515 -2.63 -33.27 5.17
N TYR A 516 -3.42 -33.80 4.27
CA TYR A 516 -3.01 -34.89 3.41
C TYR A 516 -1.84 -34.49 2.50
N LEU A 517 -1.98 -33.38 1.78
CA LEU A 517 -0.93 -32.90 0.87
C LEU A 517 0.33 -32.47 1.63
N ALA A 518 0.19 -31.71 2.70
CA ALA A 518 1.34 -31.20 3.44
C ALA A 518 2.06 -32.33 4.22
N TYR A 519 1.36 -33.09 5.04
CA TYR A 519 2.00 -34.03 5.97
C TYR A 519 2.21 -35.43 5.40
N ARG A 520 1.35 -35.88 4.48
CA ARG A 520 1.47 -37.22 3.89
C ARG A 520 2.23 -37.23 2.59
N CYS A 521 2.06 -36.20 1.78
CA CYS A 521 2.65 -36.09 0.44
C CYS A 521 3.83 -35.12 0.36
N ASN A 522 4.17 -34.43 1.47
CA ASN A 522 5.30 -33.51 1.57
C ASN A 522 5.26 -32.35 0.55
N PHE A 523 4.06 -31.77 0.37
CA PHE A 523 3.88 -30.56 -0.41
C PHE A 523 3.95 -29.33 0.46
N ASN A 524 4.47 -28.24 -0.06
CA ASN A 524 4.41 -26.91 0.54
C ASN A 524 3.18 -26.15 0.01
N GLU A 525 2.36 -25.60 0.90
CA GLU A 525 1.25 -24.75 0.51
C GLU A 525 1.78 -23.39 0.06
N VAL A 526 1.26 -22.88 -1.06
CA VAL A 526 1.59 -21.57 -1.60
C VAL A 526 0.32 -20.74 -1.80
N PHE A 527 0.48 -19.43 -1.79
CA PHE A 527 -0.61 -18.48 -1.99
C PHE A 527 -0.24 -17.53 -3.11
N THR A 528 -1.05 -17.51 -4.16
CA THR A 528 -0.87 -16.58 -5.27
C THR A 528 -1.97 -15.52 -5.25
N TYR A 529 -1.70 -14.36 -5.87
CA TYR A 529 -2.72 -13.32 -6.01
C TYR A 529 -3.83 -13.76 -6.99
N PRO A 530 -5.05 -13.22 -6.85
CA PRO A 530 -6.14 -13.52 -7.77
C PRO A 530 -5.91 -12.96 -9.19
N TRP A 531 -5.07 -11.94 -9.35
CA TRP A 531 -4.61 -11.43 -10.64
C TRP A 531 -3.29 -12.11 -11.03
N ILE A 532 -3.13 -12.40 -12.31
CA ILE A 532 -2.00 -13.19 -12.84
C ILE A 532 -1.39 -12.43 -14.02
N ASP A 533 -0.05 -12.50 -14.14
CA ASP A 533 0.67 -12.03 -15.31
C ASP A 533 0.18 -12.78 -16.57
N GLU A 534 -0.29 -12.00 -17.55
CA GLU A 534 -0.84 -12.50 -18.82
C GLU A 534 0.13 -13.44 -19.56
N LYS A 535 1.44 -13.34 -19.31
CA LYS A 535 2.45 -14.24 -19.85
C LYS A 535 2.16 -15.72 -19.52
N TYR A 536 1.83 -16.00 -18.24
CA TYR A 536 1.56 -17.38 -17.81
C TYR A 536 0.19 -17.89 -18.26
N ILE A 537 -0.79 -16.99 -18.40
CA ILE A 537 -2.11 -17.32 -18.98
C ILE A 537 -1.94 -17.75 -20.43
N LYS A 538 -1.17 -16.98 -21.21
CA LYS A 538 -0.84 -17.29 -22.62
C LYS A 538 -0.05 -18.57 -22.74
N ALA A 539 0.98 -18.78 -21.91
CA ALA A 539 1.79 -19.99 -21.87
C ALA A 539 0.95 -21.24 -21.60
N ALA A 540 0.01 -21.18 -20.66
CA ALA A 540 -0.93 -22.25 -20.36
C ALA A 540 -2.06 -22.40 -21.38
N LYS A 541 -2.16 -21.48 -22.35
CA LYS A 541 -3.21 -21.46 -23.40
C LYS A 541 -4.63 -21.50 -22.81
N ILE A 542 -4.83 -20.80 -21.67
CA ILE A 542 -6.15 -20.69 -21.04
C ILE A 542 -7.03 -19.78 -21.89
N ASP A 543 -8.28 -20.20 -22.12
CA ASP A 543 -9.28 -19.37 -22.76
C ASP A 543 -9.69 -18.19 -21.84
N THR A 544 -9.47 -16.98 -22.33
CA THR A 544 -9.77 -15.74 -21.63
C THR A 544 -11.13 -15.13 -21.99
N SER A 545 -11.93 -15.79 -22.82
CA SER A 545 -13.25 -15.28 -23.27
C SER A 545 -14.22 -15.02 -22.10
N THR A 546 -14.13 -15.87 -21.09
CA THR A 546 -14.92 -15.78 -19.85
C THR A 546 -14.20 -15.12 -18.69
N SER A 547 -12.98 -14.65 -18.90
CA SER A 547 -12.17 -14.02 -17.86
C SER A 547 -12.65 -12.61 -17.52
N ILE A 548 -12.44 -12.19 -16.29
CA ILE A 548 -12.74 -10.84 -15.78
C ILE A 548 -11.46 -10.00 -15.88
N ARG A 549 -11.59 -8.81 -16.48
CA ARG A 549 -10.54 -7.80 -16.50
C ARG A 549 -10.76 -6.76 -15.43
N LEU A 550 -9.68 -6.37 -14.74
CA LEU A 550 -9.68 -5.28 -13.76
C LEU A 550 -9.72 -3.93 -14.50
N ALA A 551 -10.59 -3.03 -14.06
CA ALA A 551 -10.64 -1.67 -14.58
C ALA A 551 -9.38 -0.86 -14.24
N THR A 552 -8.80 -1.15 -13.06
CA THR A 552 -7.57 -0.51 -12.56
C THR A 552 -6.66 -1.61 -12.02
N PRO A 553 -5.86 -2.26 -12.89
CA PRO A 553 -4.94 -3.31 -12.47
C PRO A 553 -3.75 -2.73 -11.69
N PRO A 554 -3.09 -3.54 -10.83
CA PRO A 554 -1.86 -3.13 -10.14
C PRO A 554 -0.72 -2.73 -11.09
N SER A 555 -0.65 -3.43 -12.25
CA SER A 555 0.23 -3.09 -13.38
C SER A 555 -0.42 -3.59 -14.68
N PRO A 556 -0.03 -3.09 -15.86
CA PRO A 556 -0.69 -3.41 -17.13
C PRO A 556 -0.76 -4.92 -17.43
N GLU A 557 0.27 -5.70 -17.06
CA GLU A 557 0.36 -7.13 -17.25
C GLU A 557 -0.50 -7.96 -16.28
N LEU A 558 -0.94 -7.37 -15.16
CA LEU A 558 -1.76 -8.00 -14.12
C LEU A 558 -3.26 -7.68 -14.26
N GLY A 559 -3.74 -7.56 -15.50
CA GLY A 559 -5.08 -7.10 -15.81
C GLY A 559 -6.19 -8.15 -15.72
N ILE A 560 -5.88 -9.43 -15.56
CA ILE A 560 -6.84 -10.54 -15.63
C ILE A 560 -6.94 -11.28 -14.31
N LEU A 561 -8.17 -11.52 -13.83
CA LEU A 561 -8.43 -12.44 -12.72
C LEU A 561 -8.32 -13.89 -13.20
N ARG A 562 -7.73 -14.74 -12.37
CA ARG A 562 -7.52 -16.16 -12.64
C ARG A 562 -8.84 -16.94 -12.81
N SER A 563 -8.94 -17.76 -13.87
CA SER A 563 -9.99 -18.73 -14.09
C SER A 563 -9.52 -20.17 -13.85
N SER A 564 -8.20 -20.36 -13.64
CA SER A 564 -7.49 -21.60 -13.29
C SER A 564 -6.31 -21.24 -12.38
N LEU A 565 -5.87 -22.16 -11.54
CA LEU A 565 -4.68 -21.97 -10.69
C LEU A 565 -3.38 -22.36 -11.41
N VAL A 566 -3.45 -23.05 -12.54
CA VAL A 566 -2.25 -23.52 -13.27
C VAL A 566 -1.32 -22.38 -13.69
N PRO A 567 -1.77 -21.24 -14.25
CA PRO A 567 -0.88 -20.14 -14.56
C PRO A 567 -0.12 -19.59 -13.35
N GLY A 568 -0.80 -19.42 -12.20
CA GLY A 568 -0.17 -19.02 -10.95
C GLY A 568 0.85 -20.04 -10.45
N MET A 569 0.55 -21.32 -10.61
CA MET A 569 1.47 -22.40 -10.25
C MET A 569 2.74 -22.38 -11.14
N LEU A 570 2.60 -22.12 -12.45
CA LEU A 570 3.75 -21.96 -13.35
C LEU A 570 4.63 -20.76 -12.95
N GLU A 571 4.02 -19.66 -12.51
CA GLU A 571 4.74 -18.51 -11.98
C GLU A 571 5.54 -18.86 -10.73
N VAL A 572 4.90 -19.52 -9.75
CA VAL A 572 5.55 -20.01 -8.52
C VAL A 572 6.74 -20.91 -8.87
N ILE A 573 6.55 -21.87 -9.78
CA ILE A 573 7.60 -22.79 -10.19
C ILE A 573 8.76 -22.04 -10.86
N SER A 574 8.48 -21.14 -11.80
CA SER A 574 9.50 -20.33 -12.48
C SER A 574 10.36 -19.52 -11.51
N LYS A 575 9.75 -18.96 -10.46
CA LYS A 575 10.44 -18.17 -9.42
C LYS A 575 11.29 -19.04 -8.48
N ASN A 576 10.88 -20.28 -8.20
CA ASN A 576 11.54 -21.15 -7.23
C ASN A 576 12.67 -22.02 -7.82
N LEU A 577 12.67 -22.28 -9.14
CA LEU A 577 13.70 -23.08 -9.81
C LEU A 577 15.12 -22.53 -9.68
N ARG A 578 15.29 -21.26 -9.36
CA ARG A 578 16.60 -20.66 -9.04
C ARG A 578 17.17 -21.11 -7.70
N TYR A 579 16.34 -21.69 -6.83
CA TYR A 579 16.72 -22.12 -5.47
C TYR A 579 16.68 -23.64 -5.30
N PHE A 580 15.74 -24.32 -6.01
CA PHE A 580 15.47 -25.74 -5.81
C PHE A 580 15.33 -26.46 -7.15
N ASP A 581 16.04 -27.56 -7.33
CA ASP A 581 15.93 -28.43 -8.50
C ASP A 581 14.70 -29.35 -8.46
N THR A 582 14.25 -29.72 -7.25
CA THR A 582 13.13 -30.63 -7.02
C THR A 582 12.31 -30.14 -5.84
N PHE A 583 10.99 -30.01 -6.03
CA PHE A 583 10.07 -29.56 -4.97
C PHE A 583 8.63 -29.89 -5.30
N ARG A 584 7.77 -29.83 -4.28
CA ARG A 584 6.32 -30.06 -4.38
C ARG A 584 5.58 -28.85 -3.79
N VAL A 585 4.62 -28.33 -4.52
CA VAL A 585 3.81 -27.18 -4.11
C VAL A 585 2.33 -27.43 -4.42
N PHE A 586 1.45 -26.87 -3.58
CA PHE A 586 0.01 -26.87 -3.82
C PHE A 586 -0.64 -25.56 -3.41
N GLU A 587 -1.78 -25.28 -4.01
CA GLU A 587 -2.64 -24.14 -3.65
C GLU A 587 -4.10 -24.57 -3.66
N MET A 588 -4.86 -24.12 -2.67
CA MET A 588 -6.31 -24.23 -2.65
C MET A 588 -6.90 -22.83 -2.58
N ALA A 589 -7.46 -22.36 -3.68
CA ALA A 589 -7.91 -20.97 -3.81
C ALA A 589 -9.10 -20.82 -4.75
N GLU A 590 -9.73 -19.63 -4.72
CA GLU A 590 -10.83 -19.29 -5.59
C GLU A 590 -10.36 -18.77 -6.95
N VAL A 591 -11.11 -19.12 -7.99
CA VAL A 591 -10.99 -18.61 -9.35
C VAL A 591 -12.28 -17.90 -9.75
N PHE A 592 -12.20 -16.99 -10.73
CA PHE A 592 -13.27 -16.07 -11.06
C PHE A 592 -13.62 -16.14 -12.56
N ILE A 593 -14.92 -16.22 -12.86
CA ILE A 593 -15.45 -16.36 -14.22
C ILE A 593 -16.58 -15.36 -14.39
N LYS A 594 -16.77 -14.80 -15.58
CA LYS A 594 -17.92 -13.93 -15.90
C LYS A 594 -19.24 -14.65 -15.63
N GLY A 595 -20.20 -13.94 -15.06
CA GLY A 595 -21.52 -14.44 -14.72
C GLY A 595 -21.94 -13.97 -13.33
N LYS A 596 -23.12 -14.32 -12.90
CA LYS A 596 -23.63 -14.01 -11.55
C LYS A 596 -23.45 -15.21 -10.63
N TYR A 597 -22.94 -14.99 -9.43
CA TYR A 597 -22.76 -16.08 -8.43
C TYR A 597 -24.10 -16.70 -8.01
N HIS A 598 -25.13 -15.85 -7.82
CA HIS A 598 -26.51 -16.27 -7.60
C HIS A 598 -27.39 -15.83 -8.77
N GLU A 599 -27.70 -16.74 -9.70
CA GLU A 599 -28.50 -16.42 -10.90
C GLU A 599 -29.91 -15.92 -10.58
N SER A 600 -30.44 -16.31 -9.43
CA SER A 600 -31.83 -15.98 -9.01
C SER A 600 -31.99 -14.57 -8.44
N THR A 601 -30.90 -13.82 -8.24
CA THR A 601 -30.93 -12.49 -7.60
C THR A 601 -30.60 -11.42 -8.61
N GLU A 602 -31.51 -10.51 -8.93
CA GLU A 602 -31.29 -9.43 -9.91
C GLU A 602 -30.17 -8.45 -9.45
N GLU A 603 -30.04 -8.28 -8.14
CA GLU A 603 -29.06 -7.38 -7.49
C GLU A 603 -27.67 -8.01 -7.31
N GLU A 604 -27.45 -9.28 -7.72
CA GLU A 604 -26.18 -9.95 -7.55
C GLU A 604 -25.09 -9.29 -8.41
N VAL A 605 -24.04 -8.79 -7.77
CA VAL A 605 -22.88 -8.14 -8.39
C VAL A 605 -21.62 -9.01 -8.37
N LEU A 606 -21.62 -10.11 -7.60
CA LEU A 606 -20.47 -10.99 -7.53
C LEU A 606 -20.37 -11.89 -8.77
N PRO A 607 -19.18 -12.07 -9.33
CA PRO A 607 -18.95 -13.00 -10.43
C PRO A 607 -19.07 -14.45 -9.97
N ILE A 608 -19.20 -15.38 -10.90
CA ILE A 608 -19.08 -16.80 -10.58
C ILE A 608 -17.68 -17.05 -10.02
N HIS A 609 -17.60 -17.62 -8.83
CA HIS A 609 -16.33 -18.06 -8.25
C HIS A 609 -16.42 -19.54 -7.83
N LYS A 610 -15.30 -20.24 -8.02
CA LYS A 610 -15.14 -21.65 -7.69
C LYS A 610 -13.84 -21.84 -6.93
N LYS A 611 -13.88 -22.71 -5.92
CA LYS A 611 -12.66 -23.10 -5.22
C LYS A 611 -12.02 -24.29 -5.95
N LEU A 612 -10.77 -24.13 -6.36
CA LEU A 612 -9.96 -25.18 -6.98
C LEU A 612 -8.85 -25.63 -6.03
N LEU A 613 -8.40 -26.87 -6.23
CA LEU A 613 -7.21 -27.43 -5.62
C LEU A 613 -6.23 -27.80 -6.71
N THR A 614 -5.03 -27.25 -6.69
CA THR A 614 -3.95 -27.51 -7.65
C THR A 614 -2.69 -27.90 -6.90
N GLY A 615 -1.96 -28.88 -7.43
CA GLY A 615 -0.65 -29.25 -6.90
C GLY A 615 0.31 -29.66 -8.01
N ALA A 616 1.60 -29.39 -7.80
CA ALA A 616 2.67 -29.66 -8.76
C ALA A 616 3.85 -30.37 -8.10
N ILE A 617 4.45 -31.29 -8.85
CA ILE A 617 5.76 -31.88 -8.57
C ILE A 617 6.73 -31.46 -9.67
N VAL A 618 7.87 -30.93 -9.28
CA VAL A 618 8.95 -30.49 -10.16
C VAL A 618 10.15 -31.41 -9.99
N GLY A 619 10.74 -31.88 -11.08
CA GLY A 619 11.92 -32.74 -11.03
C GLY A 619 12.47 -33.10 -12.39
N LYS A 620 13.65 -33.77 -12.43
CA LYS A 620 14.38 -34.10 -13.67
C LYS A 620 13.81 -35.30 -14.42
N ASN A 621 13.21 -36.26 -13.74
CA ASN A 621 12.66 -37.48 -14.33
C ASN A 621 11.13 -37.35 -14.50
N ALA A 622 10.69 -37.14 -15.73
CA ALA A 622 9.28 -36.96 -16.08
C ALA A 622 8.40 -38.16 -15.67
N LYS A 623 8.89 -39.38 -15.86
CA LYS A 623 8.14 -40.59 -15.52
C LYS A 623 7.94 -40.71 -14.01
N GLU A 624 8.98 -40.48 -13.25
CA GLU A 624 8.95 -40.57 -11.78
C GLU A 624 7.98 -39.58 -11.18
N ILE A 625 8.10 -38.27 -11.53
CA ILE A 625 7.22 -37.24 -10.98
C ILE A 625 5.75 -37.42 -11.38
N PHE A 626 5.51 -37.97 -12.61
CA PHE A 626 4.13 -38.22 -13.04
C PHE A 626 3.49 -39.36 -12.22
N PHE A 627 4.21 -40.50 -12.06
CA PHE A 627 3.70 -41.62 -11.29
C PHE A 627 3.57 -41.27 -9.81
N GLU A 628 4.46 -40.46 -9.26
CA GLU A 628 4.35 -39.96 -7.89
C GLU A 628 3.08 -39.12 -7.74
N LEU A 629 2.84 -38.16 -8.61
CA LEU A 629 1.66 -37.31 -8.56
C LEU A 629 0.36 -38.11 -8.80
N LYS A 630 0.41 -39.10 -9.67
CA LYS A 630 -0.70 -40.06 -9.89
C LYS A 630 -1.01 -40.81 -8.58
N GLY A 631 0.00 -41.29 -7.88
CA GLY A 631 -0.17 -41.96 -6.57
C GLY A 631 -0.76 -41.03 -5.51
N VAL A 632 -0.42 -39.77 -5.52
CA VAL A 632 -1.06 -38.74 -4.65
C VAL A 632 -2.57 -38.67 -4.92
N ILE A 633 -2.99 -38.61 -6.17
CA ILE A 633 -4.43 -38.53 -6.53
C ILE A 633 -5.15 -39.86 -6.22
N GLU A 634 -4.58 -40.99 -6.54
CA GLU A 634 -5.20 -42.31 -6.25
C GLU A 634 -5.41 -42.57 -4.75
N ASN A 635 -4.50 -42.11 -3.91
CA ASN A 635 -4.61 -42.24 -2.46
C ASN A 635 -5.42 -41.13 -1.79
N LEU A 636 -5.75 -40.05 -2.48
CA LEU A 636 -6.51 -38.92 -1.93
C LEU A 636 -7.84 -39.38 -1.33
N SER A 637 -8.60 -40.21 -2.05
CA SER A 637 -9.87 -40.76 -1.59
C SER A 637 -9.74 -41.61 -0.34
N ARG A 638 -8.72 -42.47 -0.29
CA ARG A 638 -8.48 -43.37 0.85
C ARG A 638 -8.21 -42.59 2.15
N TYR A 639 -7.33 -41.61 2.11
CA TYR A 639 -6.94 -40.85 3.29
C TYR A 639 -7.98 -39.81 3.73
N ASN A 640 -8.81 -39.34 2.82
CA ASN A 640 -9.87 -38.39 3.11
C ASN A 640 -11.25 -39.05 3.31
N HIS A 641 -11.32 -40.38 3.34
CA HIS A 641 -12.55 -41.15 3.50
C HIS A 641 -13.64 -40.82 2.46
N MET A 642 -13.23 -40.62 1.23
CA MET A 642 -14.10 -40.30 0.10
C MET A 642 -14.30 -41.52 -0.80
N GLU A 643 -15.26 -41.45 -1.70
CA GLU A 643 -15.41 -42.39 -2.80
C GLU A 643 -14.19 -42.40 -3.70
N GLU A 644 -13.93 -43.50 -4.41
CA GLU A 644 -12.75 -43.67 -5.26
C GLU A 644 -12.79 -42.75 -6.47
N LEU A 645 -11.67 -42.08 -6.71
CA LEU A 645 -11.47 -41.31 -7.93
C LEU A 645 -11.05 -42.26 -9.05
N THR A 646 -11.62 -42.03 -10.23
CA THR A 646 -11.25 -42.82 -11.42
C THR A 646 -10.43 -41.94 -12.37
N LEU A 647 -9.44 -42.60 -13.01
CA LEU A 647 -8.55 -41.95 -13.97
C LEU A 647 -8.85 -42.47 -15.37
N SER A 648 -9.00 -41.59 -16.34
CA SER A 648 -9.30 -41.89 -17.71
C SER A 648 -8.62 -40.91 -18.67
N ARG A 649 -8.53 -41.24 -19.94
CA ARG A 649 -7.97 -40.34 -20.96
C ARG A 649 -9.09 -39.88 -21.88
N LEU A 650 -9.65 -38.72 -21.62
CA LEU A 650 -10.80 -38.15 -22.33
C LEU A 650 -10.48 -36.76 -22.89
N GLU A 651 -10.48 -35.72 -22.05
CA GLU A 651 -10.25 -34.35 -22.46
C GLU A 651 -8.85 -33.88 -22.12
N LYS A 652 -8.14 -33.35 -23.13
CA LYS A 652 -6.80 -32.85 -22.96
C LYS A 652 -6.76 -31.42 -22.46
N PRO A 653 -6.16 -31.12 -21.27
CA PRO A 653 -5.92 -29.75 -20.84
C PRO A 653 -5.03 -28.96 -21.81
N SER A 654 -5.28 -27.67 -21.96
CA SER A 654 -4.57 -26.79 -22.91
C SER A 654 -3.05 -26.73 -22.65
N TRP A 655 -2.64 -26.78 -21.41
CA TRP A 655 -1.26 -26.69 -20.94
C TRP A 655 -0.52 -28.03 -20.90
N SER A 656 -1.24 -29.12 -21.13
CA SER A 656 -0.74 -30.48 -20.94
C SER A 656 0.19 -30.96 -22.04
N ASP A 657 0.99 -31.98 -21.74
CA ASP A 657 1.67 -32.82 -22.74
C ASP A 657 0.64 -33.50 -23.66
N LYS A 658 1.06 -33.83 -24.89
CA LYS A 658 0.15 -34.39 -25.88
C LYS A 658 -0.23 -35.85 -25.59
N GLU A 659 0.64 -36.56 -24.88
CA GLU A 659 0.47 -38.02 -24.64
C GLU A 659 0.25 -38.33 -23.14
N VAL A 660 0.77 -37.53 -22.25
CA VAL A 660 0.78 -37.82 -20.82
C VAL A 660 -0.19 -36.90 -20.06
N TYR A 661 -1.47 -37.26 -20.13
CA TYR A 661 -2.54 -36.57 -19.38
C TYR A 661 -3.63 -37.60 -18.98
N LEU A 662 -4.30 -37.33 -17.87
CA LEU A 662 -5.43 -38.08 -17.34
C LEU A 662 -6.49 -37.12 -16.83
N ASN A 663 -7.76 -37.45 -17.03
CA ASN A 663 -8.89 -36.82 -16.39
C ASN A 663 -9.17 -37.54 -15.08
N ILE A 664 -9.53 -36.76 -14.06
CA ILE A 664 -9.90 -37.23 -12.75
C ILE A 664 -11.43 -37.14 -12.64
N SER A 665 -12.08 -38.28 -12.42
CA SER A 665 -13.54 -38.32 -12.33
C SER A 665 -13.99 -38.90 -10.99
N LEU A 666 -15.14 -38.42 -10.55
CA LEU A 666 -15.86 -38.91 -9.37
C LEU A 666 -17.32 -39.21 -9.79
N ASN A 667 -17.77 -40.44 -9.61
CA ASN A 667 -19.10 -40.91 -10.06
C ASN A 667 -19.39 -40.61 -11.54
N ASN A 668 -18.41 -40.83 -12.40
CA ASN A 668 -18.45 -40.56 -13.86
C ASN A 668 -18.50 -39.04 -14.24
N GLU A 669 -18.44 -38.15 -13.29
CA GLU A 669 -18.28 -36.72 -13.57
C GLU A 669 -16.81 -36.31 -13.52
N ILE A 670 -16.33 -35.63 -14.57
CA ILE A 670 -14.97 -35.08 -14.59
C ILE A 670 -14.91 -33.91 -13.58
N ILE A 671 -14.01 -34.04 -12.61
CA ILE A 671 -13.79 -33.04 -11.57
C ILE A 671 -12.42 -32.35 -11.72
N GLY A 672 -11.59 -32.82 -12.62
CA GLY A 672 -10.28 -32.24 -12.83
C GLY A 672 -9.36 -33.04 -13.76
N SER A 673 -8.09 -32.71 -13.75
CA SER A 673 -7.07 -33.32 -14.58
C SER A 673 -5.72 -33.43 -13.89
N LEU A 674 -4.91 -34.36 -14.39
CA LEU A 674 -3.51 -34.61 -13.99
C LEU A 674 -2.69 -34.78 -15.27
N SER A 675 -1.57 -34.09 -15.40
CA SER A 675 -0.74 -34.16 -16.59
C SER A 675 0.72 -33.77 -16.33
N LEU A 676 1.60 -34.21 -17.22
CA LEU A 676 2.86 -33.48 -17.44
C LEU A 676 2.55 -32.16 -18.17
N VAL A 677 3.29 -31.13 -17.85
CA VAL A 677 3.22 -29.84 -18.54
C VAL A 677 3.95 -29.95 -19.87
N SER A 678 3.36 -29.43 -20.95
CA SER A 678 3.98 -29.49 -22.28
C SER A 678 5.27 -28.68 -22.36
N VAL A 679 6.21 -29.11 -23.19
CA VAL A 679 7.48 -28.39 -23.44
C VAL A 679 7.23 -26.95 -23.93
N SER A 680 6.21 -26.74 -24.76
CA SER A 680 5.79 -25.41 -25.24
C SER A 680 5.39 -24.51 -24.06
N THR A 681 4.47 -24.97 -23.18
CA THR A 681 4.02 -24.24 -22.02
C THR A 681 5.17 -23.91 -21.07
N MET A 682 6.08 -24.85 -20.82
CA MET A 682 7.27 -24.60 -19.98
C MET A 682 8.17 -23.53 -20.59
N ASN A 683 8.49 -23.61 -21.87
CA ASN A 683 9.37 -22.66 -22.55
C ASN A 683 8.77 -21.25 -22.57
N GLU A 684 7.48 -21.12 -22.87
CA GLU A 684 6.76 -19.85 -22.87
C GLU A 684 6.65 -19.24 -21.46
N SER A 685 6.63 -20.09 -20.41
CA SER A 685 6.70 -19.68 -19.01
C SER A 685 8.13 -19.34 -18.54
N GLY A 686 9.15 -19.50 -19.39
CA GLY A 686 10.56 -19.30 -19.03
C GLY A 686 11.18 -20.45 -18.22
N ILE A 687 10.52 -21.61 -18.18
CA ILE A 687 10.96 -22.80 -17.44
C ILE A 687 11.75 -23.71 -18.37
N LYS A 688 12.98 -24.10 -17.97
CA LYS A 688 13.89 -24.91 -18.77
C LYS A 688 14.58 -25.98 -17.92
N ARG A 689 15.02 -27.08 -18.57
CA ARG A 689 15.86 -28.14 -17.98
C ARG A 689 15.23 -28.89 -16.80
N THR A 690 13.91 -28.93 -16.72
CA THR A 690 13.16 -29.67 -15.72
C THR A 690 11.89 -30.23 -16.33
N ASN A 691 11.16 -31.07 -15.58
CA ASN A 691 9.83 -31.52 -15.92
C ASN A 691 8.87 -31.15 -14.79
N ILE A 692 7.60 -31.00 -15.12
CA ILE A 692 6.56 -30.60 -14.18
C ILE A 692 5.37 -31.53 -14.39
N ALA A 693 4.87 -32.11 -13.31
CA ALA A 693 3.57 -32.76 -13.25
C ALA A 693 2.61 -31.91 -12.43
N ILE A 694 1.43 -31.61 -12.97
CA ILE A 694 0.41 -30.78 -12.31
C ILE A 694 -0.92 -31.51 -12.29
N PHE A 695 -1.68 -31.38 -11.20
CA PHE A 695 -3.10 -31.66 -11.16
C PHE A 695 -3.89 -30.40 -10.80
N GLU A 696 -5.12 -30.32 -11.27
CA GLU A 696 -6.12 -29.33 -10.88
C GLU A 696 -7.48 -29.98 -10.69
N LEU A 697 -8.14 -29.73 -9.55
CA LEU A 697 -9.41 -30.30 -9.13
C LEU A 697 -10.41 -29.21 -8.77
N ASP A 698 -11.69 -29.37 -9.14
CA ASP A 698 -12.79 -28.57 -8.64
C ASP A 698 -13.16 -29.07 -7.22
N PHE A 699 -12.75 -28.29 -6.21
CA PHE A 699 -13.04 -28.62 -4.81
C PHE A 699 -14.53 -28.63 -4.49
N GLY A 700 -15.32 -27.75 -5.13
CA GLY A 700 -16.76 -27.66 -4.94
C GLY A 700 -17.46 -28.98 -5.27
N LYS A 701 -16.95 -29.70 -6.27
CA LYS A 701 -17.45 -31.01 -6.70
C LYS A 701 -17.07 -32.16 -5.75
N LEU A 702 -16.09 -31.96 -4.87
CA LEU A 702 -15.71 -32.93 -3.85
C LEU A 702 -16.58 -32.84 -2.58
N VAL A 703 -17.15 -31.67 -2.28
CA VAL A 703 -17.86 -31.39 -1.00
C VAL A 703 -19.14 -32.23 -0.81
N PRO A 704 -19.97 -32.50 -1.84
CA PRO A 704 -21.25 -33.21 -1.68
C PRO A 704 -21.12 -34.69 -1.37
N PHE A 705 -19.94 -35.28 -1.52
CA PHE A 705 -19.78 -36.74 -1.44
C PHE A 705 -19.79 -37.27 -0.01
N LYS A 706 -20.47 -38.39 0.14
CA LYS A 706 -20.58 -39.11 1.41
C LYS A 706 -19.25 -39.72 1.80
N SER A 707 -19.05 -39.84 3.09
CA SER A 707 -17.87 -40.53 3.62
C SER A 707 -17.88 -41.98 3.17
N ARG A 708 -16.73 -42.48 2.72
CA ARG A 708 -16.53 -43.90 2.38
C ARG A 708 -16.81 -44.77 3.60
N THR A 709 -17.66 -45.77 3.44
CA THR A 709 -17.88 -46.78 4.48
C THR A 709 -16.79 -47.84 4.37
N ASN A 710 -15.92 -47.90 5.36
CA ASN A 710 -14.93 -48.98 5.45
C ASN A 710 -15.60 -50.29 5.83
N LYS A 711 -15.43 -51.29 4.97
CA LYS A 711 -15.91 -52.64 5.29
C LYS A 711 -14.74 -53.45 5.82
N PHE A 712 -14.94 -54.10 6.95
CA PHE A 712 -13.98 -55.04 7.47
C PHE A 712 -14.00 -56.31 6.59
N ASN A 713 -12.86 -56.71 6.08
CA ASN A 713 -12.64 -57.95 5.36
C ASN A 713 -11.85 -58.88 6.28
N HIS A 714 -12.40 -60.08 6.56
CA HIS A 714 -11.68 -61.08 7.31
C HIS A 714 -10.33 -61.44 6.64
N LEU A 715 -9.32 -61.54 7.46
CA LEU A 715 -8.03 -62.05 6.99
C LEU A 715 -8.20 -63.52 6.49
N PRO A 716 -7.49 -63.92 5.43
CA PRO A 716 -7.51 -65.31 4.98
C PRO A 716 -7.06 -66.25 6.11
N GLN A 717 -7.87 -67.27 6.39
CA GLN A 717 -7.53 -68.28 7.41
C GLN A 717 -6.47 -69.30 6.94
N PHE A 718 -6.33 -69.39 5.63
CA PHE A 718 -5.34 -70.27 4.99
C PHE A 718 -4.34 -69.47 4.18
N PRO A 719 -3.08 -69.96 4.03
CA PRO A 719 -2.08 -69.27 3.24
C PRO A 719 -2.51 -69.02 1.82
N LEU A 720 -2.23 -67.79 1.35
CA LEU A 720 -2.43 -67.43 -0.05
C LEU A 720 -1.20 -67.90 -0.87
N VAL A 721 -1.47 -68.35 -2.11
CA VAL A 721 -0.41 -68.76 -3.04
C VAL A 721 -0.17 -67.63 -4.05
N GLU A 722 1.05 -67.16 -4.18
CA GLU A 722 1.43 -66.17 -5.14
C GLU A 722 1.91 -66.80 -6.44
N LYS A 723 1.47 -66.22 -7.58
CA LYS A 723 1.91 -66.60 -8.93
C LYS A 723 2.13 -65.36 -9.77
N ASP A 724 3.25 -65.29 -10.45
CA ASP A 724 3.58 -64.27 -11.42
C ASP A 724 3.20 -64.77 -12.82
N LEU A 725 2.54 -63.95 -13.57
CA LEU A 725 2.11 -64.21 -14.95
C LEU A 725 2.64 -63.10 -15.86
N SER A 726 3.49 -63.48 -16.82
CA SER A 726 3.96 -62.55 -17.86
C SER A 726 3.04 -62.66 -19.06
N LEU A 727 2.27 -61.66 -19.32
CA LEU A 727 1.27 -61.58 -20.38
C LEU A 727 1.80 -60.83 -21.58
N LEU A 728 1.53 -61.36 -22.80
CA LEU A 728 1.78 -60.67 -24.06
C LEU A 728 0.49 -59.98 -24.50
N VAL A 729 0.51 -58.66 -24.55
CA VAL A 729 -0.67 -57.84 -24.77
C VAL A 729 -0.45 -56.81 -25.90
N ASP A 730 -1.49 -56.34 -26.56
CA ASP A 730 -1.39 -55.21 -27.49
C ASP A 730 -0.98 -53.93 -26.74
N SER A 731 -0.17 -53.10 -27.41
CA SER A 731 0.36 -51.87 -26.79
C SER A 731 -0.75 -50.92 -26.32
N SER A 732 -1.94 -50.98 -26.94
CA SER A 732 -3.10 -50.18 -26.59
C SER A 732 -3.80 -50.62 -25.31
N ILE A 733 -3.66 -51.89 -24.90
CA ILE A 733 -4.33 -52.44 -23.70
C ILE A 733 -3.69 -51.85 -22.45
N THR A 734 -4.49 -51.28 -21.56
CA THR A 734 -4.06 -50.70 -20.29
C THR A 734 -4.02 -51.75 -19.18
N TRP A 735 -3.21 -51.50 -18.14
CA TRP A 735 -3.21 -52.25 -16.91
C TRP A 735 -4.61 -52.30 -16.26
N LYS A 736 -5.38 -51.22 -16.34
CA LYS A 736 -6.73 -51.13 -15.78
C LYS A 736 -7.66 -52.17 -16.38
N GLU A 737 -7.67 -52.33 -17.68
CA GLU A 737 -8.51 -53.33 -18.40
C GLU A 737 -8.19 -54.74 -17.94
N ILE A 738 -6.89 -55.06 -17.77
CA ILE A 738 -6.44 -56.34 -17.25
C ILE A 738 -6.87 -56.53 -15.80
N ASN A 739 -6.63 -55.52 -14.96
CA ASN A 739 -6.95 -55.50 -13.55
C ASN A 739 -8.45 -55.66 -13.27
N ASP A 740 -9.30 -54.97 -14.02
CA ASP A 740 -10.76 -55.03 -13.88
C ASP A 740 -11.31 -56.48 -14.13
N ILE A 741 -10.67 -57.22 -15.01
CA ILE A 741 -11.01 -58.64 -15.24
C ILE A 741 -10.41 -59.53 -14.16
N VAL A 742 -9.12 -59.45 -13.90
CA VAL A 742 -8.40 -60.39 -13.03
C VAL A 742 -8.81 -60.24 -11.56
N SER A 743 -9.02 -59.03 -11.10
CA SER A 743 -9.40 -58.73 -9.69
C SER A 743 -10.68 -59.42 -9.27
N THR A 744 -11.63 -59.69 -10.21
CA THR A 744 -12.88 -60.45 -9.92
C THR A 744 -12.64 -61.92 -9.69
N MET A 745 -11.50 -62.44 -10.09
CA MET A 745 -11.20 -63.89 -10.12
C MET A 745 -10.18 -64.32 -9.06
N VAL A 746 -9.49 -63.39 -8.41
CA VAL A 746 -8.38 -63.62 -7.45
C VAL A 746 -8.65 -62.88 -6.14
N LYS A 747 -7.86 -63.20 -5.09
CA LYS A 747 -7.94 -62.46 -3.80
C LYS A 747 -7.25 -61.10 -3.91
N GLU A 748 -6.14 -61.03 -4.63
CA GLU A 748 -5.37 -59.84 -4.86
C GLU A 748 -4.62 -59.93 -6.21
N VAL A 749 -4.50 -58.85 -6.92
CA VAL A 749 -3.68 -58.74 -8.12
C VAL A 749 -2.86 -57.46 -8.02
N SER A 750 -1.60 -57.54 -8.41
CA SER A 750 -0.69 -56.38 -8.44
C SER A 750 0.13 -56.36 -9.72
N PHE A 751 0.39 -55.15 -10.20
CA PHE A 751 1.29 -54.88 -11.30
C PHE A 751 2.73 -55.07 -10.84
N ILE A 752 3.56 -55.79 -11.60
CA ILE A 752 4.99 -55.98 -11.32
C ILE A 752 5.82 -55.12 -12.28
N GLU A 753 5.68 -55.33 -13.58
CA GLU A 753 6.46 -54.60 -14.57
C GLU A 753 5.79 -54.58 -15.95
N GLU A 754 6.19 -53.64 -16.78
CA GLU A 754 5.93 -53.56 -18.20
C GLU A 754 7.27 -53.63 -18.95
N TYR A 755 7.39 -54.53 -19.93
CA TYR A 755 8.58 -54.71 -20.72
C TYR A 755 8.30 -54.57 -22.20
N ASN A 756 9.06 -53.66 -22.87
CA ASN A 756 9.01 -53.36 -24.29
C ASN A 756 10.43 -53.49 -24.88
N GLY A 757 10.98 -54.73 -24.99
CA GLY A 757 12.32 -54.94 -25.48
C GLY A 757 12.32 -55.74 -26.80
N ASP A 758 13.51 -55.96 -27.34
CA ASP A 758 13.75 -56.62 -28.69
C ASP A 758 13.14 -57.99 -28.87
N LYS A 759 12.71 -58.65 -27.79
CA LYS A 759 12.03 -59.96 -27.82
C LYS A 759 10.50 -59.85 -27.85
N ILE A 760 9.93 -58.66 -27.96
CA ILE A 760 8.48 -58.44 -28.01
C ILE A 760 8.08 -58.11 -29.45
N PRO A 761 7.06 -58.78 -30.05
CA PRO A 761 6.57 -58.44 -31.38
C PRO A 761 6.14 -56.94 -31.49
N GLU A 762 6.36 -56.37 -32.67
CA GLU A 762 5.96 -55.01 -32.98
C GLU A 762 4.45 -54.79 -32.71
N GLY A 763 4.08 -53.71 -32.06
CA GLY A 763 2.68 -53.41 -31.65
C GLY A 763 2.21 -54.10 -30.35
N LYS A 764 3.10 -54.88 -29.72
CA LYS A 764 2.80 -55.55 -28.44
C LYS A 764 3.73 -55.09 -27.30
N LYS A 765 3.38 -55.43 -26.07
CA LYS A 765 4.14 -55.25 -24.85
C LYS A 765 3.94 -56.47 -23.94
N SER A 766 4.90 -56.71 -23.03
CA SER A 766 4.74 -57.71 -21.98
C SER A 766 4.35 -57.03 -20.66
N ILE A 767 3.27 -57.47 -20.02
CA ILE A 767 2.89 -57.03 -18.66
C ILE A 767 3.01 -58.24 -17.73
N THR A 768 3.84 -58.09 -16.71
CA THR A 768 3.97 -59.08 -15.62
C THR A 768 3.08 -58.63 -14.45
N LEU A 769 2.21 -59.50 -14.02
CA LEU A 769 1.35 -59.31 -12.86
C LEU A 769 1.53 -60.41 -11.83
N ARG A 770 1.34 -60.10 -10.56
CA ARG A 770 1.28 -61.06 -9.48
C ARG A 770 -0.15 -61.25 -9.00
N ILE A 771 -0.60 -62.48 -8.93
CA ILE A 771 -1.89 -62.84 -8.39
C ILE A 771 -1.76 -63.61 -7.10
N LYS A 772 -2.61 -63.33 -6.11
CA LYS A 772 -2.75 -64.13 -4.90
C LYS A 772 -4.03 -64.94 -4.96
N LEU A 773 -3.86 -66.23 -4.91
CA LEU A 773 -4.94 -67.21 -4.95
C LEU A 773 -5.15 -67.80 -3.56
N GLY A 774 -6.41 -68.00 -3.15
CA GLY A 774 -6.74 -68.60 -1.88
C GLY A 774 -8.15 -69.19 -1.86
N ASN A 775 -8.34 -70.14 -0.95
CA ASN A 775 -9.57 -70.83 -0.72
C ASN A 775 -10.02 -70.60 0.75
N ASN A 776 -11.29 -70.46 1.00
CA ASN A 776 -11.86 -70.30 2.36
C ASN A 776 -11.95 -71.65 3.13
N ASN A 777 -11.81 -72.81 2.46
CA ASN A 777 -12.05 -74.14 2.99
C ASN A 777 -10.76 -74.95 3.19
N GLY A 778 -9.60 -74.38 2.91
CA GLY A 778 -8.28 -75.09 3.03
C GLY A 778 -7.21 -74.48 2.13
N THR A 779 -5.98 -74.95 2.28
CA THR A 779 -4.86 -74.59 1.39
C THR A 779 -5.09 -75.14 0.00
N MET A 780 -4.88 -74.34 -1.02
CA MET A 780 -5.05 -74.77 -2.42
C MET A 780 -4.00 -75.76 -2.86
N THR A 781 -4.46 -76.84 -3.56
CA THR A 781 -3.54 -77.80 -4.20
C THR A 781 -3.00 -77.22 -5.48
N THR A 782 -1.85 -77.83 -6.00
CA THR A 782 -1.24 -77.41 -7.24
C THR A 782 -2.19 -77.53 -8.44
N GLU A 783 -3.05 -78.52 -8.42
CA GLU A 783 -4.05 -78.74 -9.47
C GLU A 783 -5.12 -77.69 -9.47
N GLN A 784 -5.60 -77.29 -8.26
CA GLN A 784 -6.57 -76.20 -8.13
C GLN A 784 -5.97 -74.86 -8.55
N ILE A 785 -4.68 -74.58 -8.25
CA ILE A 785 -3.97 -73.38 -8.68
C ILE A 785 -3.89 -73.32 -10.18
N ASN A 786 -3.42 -74.41 -10.83
CA ASN A 786 -3.29 -74.46 -12.28
C ASN A 786 -4.62 -74.25 -13.00
N THR A 787 -5.66 -74.97 -12.53
CA THR A 787 -7.02 -74.79 -13.08
C THR A 787 -7.53 -73.33 -12.96
N ARG A 788 -7.21 -72.66 -11.86
CA ARG A 788 -7.57 -71.22 -11.67
C ARG A 788 -6.81 -70.31 -12.61
N VAL A 789 -5.49 -70.52 -12.77
CA VAL A 789 -4.64 -69.77 -13.71
C VAL A 789 -5.11 -69.97 -15.13
N GLU A 790 -5.37 -71.22 -15.57
CA GLU A 790 -5.92 -71.51 -16.91
C GLU A 790 -7.23 -70.80 -17.16
N LYS A 791 -8.11 -70.75 -16.16
CA LYS A 791 -9.39 -70.02 -16.28
C LYS A 791 -9.18 -68.53 -16.45
N ILE A 792 -8.22 -67.91 -15.71
CA ILE A 792 -7.87 -66.49 -15.86
C ILE A 792 -7.33 -66.23 -17.29
N LEU A 793 -6.40 -67.06 -17.74
CA LEU A 793 -5.81 -66.89 -19.07
C LEU A 793 -6.84 -67.09 -20.20
N LYS A 794 -7.79 -68.03 -20.07
CA LYS A 794 -8.91 -68.19 -21.01
C LYS A 794 -9.83 -66.97 -21.09
N VAL A 795 -10.12 -66.35 -19.94
CA VAL A 795 -10.94 -65.11 -19.92
C VAL A 795 -10.17 -63.96 -20.54
N LEU A 796 -8.92 -63.75 -20.15
CA LEU A 796 -8.08 -62.68 -20.71
C LEU A 796 -7.90 -62.82 -22.23
N ASN A 797 -7.72 -64.08 -22.71
CA ASN A 797 -7.64 -64.31 -24.14
C ASN A 797 -8.94 -63.98 -24.87
N LYS A 798 -10.08 -64.45 -24.32
CA LYS A 798 -11.42 -64.23 -24.89
C LYS A 798 -11.81 -62.76 -24.96
N GLU A 799 -11.55 -61.97 -23.88
CA GLU A 799 -12.03 -60.58 -23.75
C GLU A 799 -11.04 -59.57 -24.33
N LEU A 800 -9.71 -59.84 -24.28
CA LEU A 800 -8.65 -58.89 -24.63
C LEU A 800 -7.60 -59.46 -25.60
N ASN A 801 -7.80 -60.70 -26.11
CA ASN A 801 -6.83 -61.38 -26.97
C ASN A 801 -5.41 -61.47 -26.40
N ILE A 802 -5.33 -61.62 -25.06
CA ILE A 802 -4.06 -61.72 -24.32
C ILE A 802 -3.61 -63.17 -24.25
N THR A 803 -2.28 -63.38 -24.41
CA THR A 803 -1.66 -64.70 -24.26
C THR A 803 -0.56 -64.65 -23.20
N LEU A 804 -0.17 -65.83 -22.67
CA LEU A 804 0.98 -65.91 -21.82
C LEU A 804 2.24 -65.73 -22.71
N ARG A 805 3.21 -65.00 -22.23
CA ARG A 805 4.50 -64.86 -22.91
C ARG A 805 5.26 -66.20 -22.79
N GLU A 806 5.59 -66.75 -23.90
CA GLU A 806 6.54 -67.96 -23.99
C GLU A 806 7.97 -67.43 -23.90
N GLU A 807 8.88 -68.13 -23.21
CA GLU A 807 10.27 -67.73 -22.96
C GLU A 807 11.09 -67.43 -24.24
#